data_ed9efdf63ea155e722644b18b0b25c96
#
_entry.id   ed9efdf63ea155e722644b18b0b25c96
#
_cell.length_a   1.000
_cell.length_b   1.000
_cell.length_c   1.000
_cell.angle_alpha   90.00
_cell.angle_beta   90.00
_cell.angle_gamma   90.00
#
_symmetry.space_group_name_H-M   'P 1'
#
loop_
_entity.id
_entity.type
_entity.pdbx_description
1 polymer ?
#
loop_
_entity_poly.entity_id
_entity_poly.type
_entity_poly.pdbx_seq_one_letter_code
_entity_poly.pdbx_strand_id
1 'polypeptide(L)'
;MTAQEQVQSATQNETNANPTVSQTEDQSPKDTNSEALKTKDQSSEGTNSEALKTEGQPSEDVKPAGKNTTAESSTSTSKTPAESENPTEPETPTKPETPKSAAKIGDTMYPTVADAIDAADGSEPIVLLRDVTENITINKSLTLNLGGFTLSGDTEAAVVTISGDKPQVTVKNGTVTGGRNPQNGGGFAIDSAVVQLEDLTITGNEAVGGNGNGEVGGGGIYASHADVSMRIVTVSENSVTGSSSDGGGILVRYGSLTMDGCHVERNTAPDCGGGMILRHSVLNAAKSFFENNTAKFGAGIYFGDTPNEAEEGCSGEHNHLITDSTISGNTVLDPENGIGGGMYVGTTSNLTLRNSKLLNNDGAIQGGAIVAYSAGTIELDRVSVSENKAQSGAGIYAMCTAVCNTDIRLLNGTAIDANKATGYGGGIYAYAISNTLSVTAENSSVSGNTAAGGAGIFTYKSGSAVINVDLQSGAVMHDNNAVVNMGGAIYAYNAANINIAANSAVYNNTAKTAGDDLLFNGATFTLPNAKKMSGDRILSSDKAEIIGWYHDGWFKWNAAANDGTGGFDPIDRWTAETADEYIPVEKDSHAISLKAAHPLMYTLTYDVTGDLPEGYTAPAKQTLVKGSSYTVADVPASVSGTKDGVNGTFSFNGWKKDDGTVLTGEQKLTADLTLHGVWTFTKKSSGGGGGGGGRKPTVTIPDDVPTGLNGDDHYAYIVGYPNGNVEPNGNITRAEVATIFFRLLTEEVRTANSTQSNSLSDVTRGQWFNHAVSTLSSMGIVKGHNDGTFAPNAPITRAEFAAIAARFDDKNTDTSSKFTDIASHWAKNEIGIAANKGWINGYPDGTFRPNQYITRAEAMTLVNRVLNRLPENSSDLLDSMIKWPDNSDASAWYYLAVQEATNSHYYKTKENKFEKWTELRETRDWTELEK
;
A
#
# COMPACT_ATOMS: atom_id res chain seq x y z
N MET A 1 19.90 -5.93 30.46
CA MET A 1 20.37 -5.61 29.12
C MET A 1 19.32 -4.73 28.50
N THR A 2 19.68 -3.56 28.03
CA THR A 2 18.76 -2.68 27.29
C THR A 2 18.41 -3.33 25.94
N ALA A 3 17.30 -2.94 25.34
CA ALA A 3 16.94 -3.38 23.99
C ALA A 3 18.10 -3.20 22.99
N GLN A 4 18.93 -2.19 23.21
CA GLN A 4 20.14 -1.89 22.47
C GLN A 4 21.23 -2.96 22.56
N GLU A 5 21.47 -3.53 23.75
CA GLU A 5 22.45 -4.61 23.92
C GLU A 5 21.98 -5.94 23.34
N GLN A 6 20.67 -6.18 23.34
CA GLN A 6 20.10 -7.38 22.73
C GLN A 6 20.13 -7.32 21.20
N VAL A 7 19.89 -6.14 20.62
CA VAL A 7 19.99 -5.94 19.18
C VAL A 7 21.43 -6.03 18.68
N GLN A 8 22.40 -5.46 19.39
CA GLN A 8 23.81 -5.58 19.02
C GLN A 8 24.33 -7.02 19.06
N SER A 9 23.86 -7.83 20.01
CA SER A 9 24.22 -9.24 20.07
C SER A 9 23.59 -10.06 18.92
N ALA A 10 22.40 -9.70 18.49
CA ALA A 10 21.74 -10.31 17.33
C ALA A 10 22.41 -9.92 16.02
N THR A 11 22.78 -8.64 15.86
CA THR A 11 23.45 -8.14 14.66
C THR A 11 24.88 -8.71 14.48
N GLN A 12 25.60 -8.95 15.59
CA GLN A 12 26.92 -9.62 15.52
C GLN A 12 26.83 -11.08 15.09
N ASN A 13 25.72 -11.77 15.38
CA ASN A 13 25.50 -13.13 14.91
C ASN A 13 25.10 -13.19 13.43
N GLU A 14 24.44 -12.17 12.89
CA GLU A 14 24.06 -12.11 11.47
C GLU A 14 25.24 -11.86 10.54
N THR A 15 26.22 -11.04 10.93
CA THR A 15 27.43 -10.81 10.12
C THR A 15 28.30 -12.04 10.00
N ASN A 16 28.12 -13.03 10.89
CA ASN A 16 28.80 -14.32 10.83
C ASN A 16 27.99 -15.45 10.18
N ALA A 17 26.73 -15.17 9.77
CA ALA A 17 25.85 -16.11 9.10
C ALA A 17 26.07 -16.21 7.58
N ASN A 18 27.19 -15.73 7.07
CA ASN A 18 27.63 -16.12 5.74
C ASN A 18 28.07 -17.61 5.83
N PRO A 19 27.45 -18.54 5.10
CA PRO A 19 27.78 -19.96 5.21
C PRO A 19 29.15 -20.27 4.61
N THR A 20 30.18 -19.93 5.33
CA THR A 20 31.45 -20.62 5.17
C THR A 20 31.31 -21.92 5.95
N VAL A 21 31.12 -22.99 5.22
CA VAL A 21 31.11 -24.35 5.72
C VAL A 21 32.43 -24.62 6.43
N SER A 22 32.47 -24.51 7.75
CA SER A 22 33.58 -25.00 8.53
C SER A 22 33.35 -26.47 8.87
N GLN A 23 34.24 -27.28 8.36
CA GLN A 23 34.35 -28.68 8.70
C GLN A 23 34.62 -28.82 10.21
N THR A 24 33.82 -29.63 10.87
CA THR A 24 34.25 -30.30 12.09
C THR A 24 34.21 -31.82 11.85
N GLU A 25 35.38 -32.40 11.88
CA GLU A 25 35.59 -33.85 11.83
C GLU A 25 34.88 -34.56 12.97
N ASP A 26 34.25 -35.66 12.58
CA ASP A 26 33.68 -36.69 13.44
C ASP A 26 34.78 -37.40 14.19
N GLN A 27 34.81 -37.33 15.53
CA GLN A 27 35.48 -38.31 16.38
C GLN A 27 34.58 -38.67 17.56
N SER A 28 34.17 -39.90 17.54
CA SER A 28 33.39 -40.62 18.55
C SER A 28 34.02 -40.60 19.94
N PRO A 29 33.22 -40.77 21.00
CA PRO A 29 33.64 -40.52 22.38
C PRO A 29 34.35 -41.74 23.00
N LYS A 30 35.36 -41.47 23.79
CA LYS A 30 35.80 -42.38 24.86
C LYS A 30 35.71 -41.69 26.20
N ASP A 31 34.98 -42.34 27.07
CA ASP A 31 34.87 -42.09 28.52
C ASP A 31 36.20 -41.85 29.20
N THR A 32 36.23 -40.96 30.16
CA THR A 32 36.57 -41.25 31.60
C THR A 32 36.57 -39.98 32.45
N ASN A 33 35.76 -40.09 33.49
CA ASN A 33 35.81 -39.61 34.89
C ASN A 33 36.79 -38.50 35.37
N SER A 34 36.17 -37.61 36.13
CA SER A 34 36.44 -37.24 37.54
C SER A 34 37.25 -35.99 37.90
N GLU A 35 36.61 -35.28 38.82
CA GLU A 35 37.15 -34.46 39.94
C GLU A 35 37.71 -33.07 39.65
N ALA A 36 36.99 -32.08 40.00
CA ALA A 36 36.95 -31.30 41.26
C ALA A 36 38.22 -30.47 41.60
N LEU A 37 37.93 -29.22 41.94
CA LEU A 37 38.52 -28.37 42.98
C LEU A 37 39.28 -27.10 42.60
N LYS A 38 38.60 -26.02 42.96
CA LYS A 38 39.05 -24.90 43.84
C LYS A 38 40.06 -23.86 43.31
N THR A 39 39.52 -22.67 43.27
CA THR A 39 39.94 -21.40 43.96
C THR A 39 41.43 -20.99 43.89
N LYS A 40 41.69 -19.76 43.47
CA LYS A 40 42.09 -18.60 44.31
C LYS A 40 42.61 -17.46 43.48
N ASP A 41 42.05 -16.35 43.71
CA ASP A 41 42.56 -15.02 44.13
C ASP A 41 43.99 -14.59 43.79
N GLN A 42 44.02 -13.32 43.50
CA GLN A 42 44.94 -12.21 43.83
C GLN A 42 45.74 -11.63 42.66
N SER A 43 45.33 -10.41 42.32
CA SER A 43 45.80 -9.09 42.73
C SER A 43 47.17 -8.68 42.16
N SER A 44 47.16 -7.51 41.68
CA SER A 44 47.99 -6.34 41.92
C SER A 44 48.75 -5.74 40.72
N GLU A 45 48.42 -4.48 40.55
CA GLU A 45 49.32 -3.33 40.43
C GLU A 45 50.39 -3.34 39.32
N GLY A 46 50.36 -2.39 38.48
CA GLY A 46 51.05 -1.14 38.65
C GLY A 46 51.73 -0.61 37.39
N THR A 47 51.44 0.59 37.15
CA THR A 47 52.30 1.75 36.78
C THR A 47 52.82 1.97 35.37
N ASN A 48 52.38 3.17 34.88
CA ASN A 48 53.15 4.28 34.30
C ASN A 48 54.06 4.02 33.07
N SER A 49 54.04 4.80 32.10
CA SER A 49 54.21 6.22 31.83
C SER A 49 54.78 6.46 30.44
N GLU A 50 54.44 7.57 29.95
CA GLU A 50 55.14 8.61 29.18
C GLU A 50 55.16 8.55 27.66
N ALA A 51 54.47 9.51 27.21
CA ALA A 51 54.65 10.57 26.20
C ALA A 51 55.91 10.58 25.33
N LEU A 52 55.74 10.86 24.08
CA LEU A 52 56.56 11.85 23.37
C LEU A 52 55.86 12.42 22.13
N LYS A 53 55.91 13.76 22.11
CA LYS A 53 55.48 14.70 21.05
C LYS A 53 56.47 14.68 19.87
N THR A 54 56.00 15.08 18.70
CA THR A 54 56.56 16.17 17.81
C THR A 54 55.65 16.21 16.56
N GLU A 55 54.93 17.30 16.28
CA GLU A 55 55.25 18.53 15.54
C GLU A 55 55.63 18.37 14.07
N GLY A 56 54.95 19.07 13.21
CA GLY A 56 55.34 19.39 11.86
C GLY A 56 54.25 19.74 10.87
N GLN A 57 53.85 21.01 10.84
CA GLN A 57 53.20 21.69 9.67
C GLN A 57 54.29 22.34 8.81
N PRO A 58 54.00 23.08 7.69
CA PRO A 58 52.91 23.14 6.71
C PRO A 58 53.39 23.26 5.23
N SER A 59 52.52 23.42 4.28
CA SER A 59 52.58 24.36 3.11
C SER A 59 51.65 23.87 1.97
N GLU A 60 50.70 24.69 1.65
CA GLU A 60 50.62 25.70 0.59
C GLU A 60 50.19 25.20 -0.82
N ASP A 61 49.07 25.73 -1.21
CA ASP A 61 48.67 26.41 -2.45
C ASP A 61 48.45 25.58 -3.75
N VAL A 62 47.27 25.78 -4.34
CA VAL A 62 47.06 26.59 -5.57
C VAL A 62 45.56 26.53 -6.00
N LYS A 63 44.96 27.74 -6.03
CA LYS A 63 43.82 28.12 -6.88
C LYS A 63 44.39 28.61 -8.25
N PRO A 64 43.65 28.72 -9.41
CA PRO A 64 42.61 29.75 -9.58
C PRO A 64 41.42 29.43 -10.54
N ALA A 65 40.37 30.14 -10.33
CA ALA A 65 39.78 31.22 -11.15
C ALA A 65 38.93 30.79 -12.36
N GLY A 66 37.78 31.30 -12.61
CA GLY A 66 36.98 32.49 -12.55
C GLY A 66 35.99 32.46 -13.69
N LYS A 67 34.92 33.09 -13.79
CA LYS A 67 34.49 34.50 -13.84
C LYS A 67 32.96 34.53 -13.94
N ASN A 68 32.35 35.38 -13.16
CA ASN A 68 31.69 36.69 -13.43
C ASN A 68 30.47 36.63 -14.39
N THR A 69 29.36 37.30 -14.04
CA THR A 69 29.14 38.79 -13.91
C THR A 69 27.80 39.08 -13.21
N THR A 70 27.79 39.84 -12.17
CA THR A 70 27.42 41.27 -11.94
C THR A 70 25.94 41.60 -12.00
N ALA A 71 25.27 41.92 -10.91
CA ALA A 71 25.18 43.13 -10.13
C ALA A 71 24.34 44.20 -10.85
N GLU A 72 23.46 44.88 -10.17
CA GLU A 72 23.70 46.14 -9.50
C GLU A 72 22.55 46.59 -8.61
N SER A 73 22.95 47.11 -7.47
CA SER A 73 22.19 47.93 -6.56
C SER A 73 22.23 49.40 -6.99
N SER A 74 21.24 50.19 -6.67
CA SER A 74 21.44 51.64 -6.56
C SER A 74 20.59 52.23 -5.45
N THR A 75 21.30 52.62 -4.41
CA THR A 75 20.93 53.65 -3.45
C THR A 75 21.10 55.04 -4.07
N SER A 76 20.21 55.95 -3.81
CA SER A 76 20.55 57.36 -3.82
C SER A 76 19.77 58.18 -2.78
N THR A 77 20.52 58.76 -1.88
CA THR A 77 20.18 59.82 -0.95
C THR A 77 20.16 61.16 -1.66
N SER A 78 19.25 62.08 -1.32
CA SER A 78 19.59 63.52 -1.16
C SER A 78 18.43 64.32 -0.53
N LYS A 79 18.73 64.87 0.58
CA LYS A 79 18.58 66.19 1.24
C LYS A 79 17.46 67.11 0.81
N THR A 80 16.81 67.54 1.90
CA THR A 80 15.99 68.73 2.21
C THR A 80 16.44 70.07 1.60
N PRO A 81 15.55 71.11 1.50
CA PRO A 81 15.42 71.99 2.63
C PRO A 81 14.00 72.55 2.96
N ALA A 82 13.98 73.22 4.11
CA ALA A 82 12.92 73.59 5.00
C ALA A 82 12.00 74.78 4.60
N GLU A 83 11.04 74.97 5.46
CA GLU A 83 10.21 76.12 5.89
C GLU A 83 8.73 76.02 5.45
N SER A 84 7.75 75.97 6.35
CA SER A 84 7.33 77.00 7.30
C SER A 84 6.25 76.52 8.26
N GLU A 85 6.28 77.00 9.44
CA GLU A 85 5.36 76.82 10.58
C GLU A 85 3.95 77.35 10.33
N ASN A 86 2.95 76.65 10.90
CA ASN A 86 1.90 77.15 11.82
C ASN A 86 0.73 76.11 11.99
N PRO A 87 -0.16 76.20 12.99
CA PRO A 87 0.07 75.91 14.39
C PRO A 87 -0.82 74.69 14.85
N THR A 88 -0.38 74.14 15.96
CA THR A 88 -0.99 73.13 16.80
C THR A 88 -2.49 73.24 17.07
N GLU A 89 -3.22 72.17 16.73
CA GLU A 89 -4.45 71.83 17.38
C GLU A 89 -4.17 70.72 18.40
N PRO A 90 -4.78 70.67 19.60
CA PRO A 90 -4.37 69.78 20.66
C PRO A 90 -4.80 68.33 20.36
N GLU A 91 -3.85 67.40 20.38
CA GLU A 91 -4.09 65.95 20.31
C GLU A 91 -4.99 65.55 21.50
N THR A 92 -6.15 65.00 21.15
CA THR A 92 -6.98 64.23 22.07
C THR A 92 -6.14 63.05 22.53
N PRO A 93 -6.07 62.75 23.84
CA PRO A 93 -5.37 61.55 24.29
C PRO A 93 -6.01 60.33 23.69
N THR A 94 -5.27 59.59 22.89
CA THR A 94 -5.62 58.28 22.44
C THR A 94 -5.94 57.43 23.66
N LYS A 95 -7.22 57.03 23.76
CA LYS A 95 -7.69 56.05 24.72
C LYS A 95 -6.80 54.83 24.57
N PRO A 96 -6.22 54.26 25.66
CA PRO A 96 -5.47 53.03 25.58
C PRO A 96 -6.35 52.01 24.88
N GLU A 97 -5.87 51.40 23.77
CA GLU A 97 -6.56 50.24 23.17
C GLU A 97 -6.71 49.21 24.28
N THR A 98 -7.93 48.89 24.62
CA THR A 98 -8.24 47.74 25.50
C THR A 98 -7.54 46.51 24.90
N PRO A 99 -6.71 45.76 25.65
CA PRO A 99 -6.10 44.55 25.16
C PRO A 99 -7.17 43.69 24.55
N LYS A 100 -7.03 43.27 23.30
CA LYS A 100 -7.96 42.34 22.66
C LYS A 100 -7.98 41.08 23.49
N SER A 101 -9.13 40.66 24.01
CA SER A 101 -9.29 39.44 24.81
C SER A 101 -8.77 38.20 24.06
N ALA A 102 -8.09 37.31 24.77
CA ALA A 102 -7.54 36.09 24.23
C ALA A 102 -8.61 34.99 24.13
N ALA A 103 -9.50 34.93 25.13
CA ALA A 103 -10.49 33.89 25.22
C ALA A 103 -11.84 34.39 25.77
N LYS A 104 -12.89 33.58 25.67
CA LYS A 104 -14.21 33.81 26.31
C LYS A 104 -14.80 32.54 26.88
N ILE A 105 -15.67 32.70 27.89
CA ILE A 105 -16.61 31.68 28.38
C ILE A 105 -18.00 32.29 28.27
N GLY A 106 -18.90 31.73 27.46
CA GLY A 106 -20.15 32.38 27.13
C GLY A 106 -19.94 33.78 26.55
N ASP A 107 -20.49 34.79 27.25
CA ASP A 107 -20.31 36.21 26.88
C ASP A 107 -19.17 36.90 27.61
N THR A 108 -18.54 36.24 28.59
CA THR A 108 -17.48 36.83 29.41
C THR A 108 -16.12 36.68 28.71
N MET A 109 -15.43 37.82 28.55
CA MET A 109 -14.13 37.92 27.86
C MET A 109 -12.97 37.90 28.87
N TYR A 110 -11.91 37.18 28.51
CA TYR A 110 -10.70 37.04 29.34
C TYR A 110 -9.47 37.54 28.58
N PRO A 111 -8.54 38.26 29.24
CA PRO A 111 -7.33 38.79 28.60
C PRO A 111 -6.36 37.67 28.21
N THR A 112 -6.28 36.58 28.99
CA THR A 112 -5.42 35.41 28.76
C THR A 112 -6.26 34.12 28.76
N VAL A 113 -5.70 33.05 28.26
CA VAL A 113 -6.31 31.71 28.32
C VAL A 113 -6.25 31.14 29.74
N ALA A 114 -5.16 31.43 30.49
CA ALA A 114 -5.01 31.05 31.89
C ALA A 114 -6.12 31.67 32.77
N ASP A 115 -6.42 32.99 32.60
CA ASP A 115 -7.52 33.63 33.34
C ASP A 115 -8.89 32.97 33.05
N ALA A 116 -9.10 32.53 31.78
CA ALA A 116 -10.31 31.80 31.42
C ALA A 116 -10.34 30.41 32.05
N ILE A 117 -9.20 29.69 32.09
CA ILE A 117 -9.07 28.37 32.74
C ILE A 117 -9.38 28.52 34.24
N ASP A 118 -8.79 29.52 34.90
CA ASP A 118 -9.03 29.71 36.34
C ASP A 118 -10.51 30.00 36.67
N ALA A 119 -11.16 30.78 35.79
CA ALA A 119 -12.60 31.13 35.95
C ALA A 119 -13.56 30.00 35.56
N ALA A 120 -13.13 29.03 34.73
CA ALA A 120 -14.00 27.98 34.23
C ALA A 120 -14.51 27.06 35.35
N ASP A 121 -15.80 26.76 35.33
CA ASP A 121 -16.45 25.74 36.15
C ASP A 121 -16.75 24.44 35.40
N GLY A 122 -16.36 24.37 34.09
CA GLY A 122 -16.56 23.21 33.21
C GLY A 122 -17.94 23.14 32.56
N SER A 123 -18.87 24.07 32.88
CA SER A 123 -20.24 24.05 32.32
C SER A 123 -20.29 24.57 30.86
N GLU A 124 -19.42 25.51 30.51
CA GLU A 124 -19.34 26.09 29.15
C GLU A 124 -17.90 25.98 28.62
N PRO A 125 -17.71 25.87 27.29
CA PRO A 125 -16.38 25.82 26.73
C PRO A 125 -15.66 27.16 26.80
N ILE A 126 -14.35 27.09 27.04
CA ILE A 126 -13.45 28.20 26.79
C ILE A 126 -13.22 28.28 25.27
N VAL A 127 -13.44 29.44 24.66
CA VAL A 127 -13.25 29.63 23.21
C VAL A 127 -12.18 30.70 22.96
N LEU A 128 -11.13 30.37 22.21
CA LEU A 128 -10.14 31.36 21.74
C LEU A 128 -10.79 32.33 20.76
N LEU A 129 -10.30 33.57 20.77
CA LEU A 129 -10.79 34.66 19.93
C LEU A 129 -9.75 35.17 18.91
N ARG A 130 -8.51 34.68 19.01
CA ARG A 130 -7.36 34.99 18.16
C ARG A 130 -6.25 34.01 18.40
N ASP A 131 -5.21 34.07 17.58
CA ASP A 131 -3.95 33.40 17.88
C ASP A 131 -3.39 33.87 19.22
N VAL A 132 -2.93 32.92 20.03
CA VAL A 132 -2.41 33.19 21.38
C VAL A 132 -1.04 32.54 21.53
N THR A 133 -0.10 33.30 22.12
CA THR A 133 1.20 32.75 22.52
C THR A 133 1.24 32.71 24.04
N GLU A 134 1.07 31.49 24.58
CA GLU A 134 0.91 31.24 26.02
C GLU A 134 1.06 29.77 26.34
N ASN A 135 1.84 29.40 27.35
CA ASN A 135 1.85 28.06 27.92
C ASN A 135 0.76 27.95 28.99
N ILE A 136 -0.12 26.99 28.89
CA ILE A 136 -1.29 26.85 29.77
C ILE A 136 -1.27 25.54 30.58
N THR A 137 -1.86 25.60 31.77
CA THR A 137 -2.04 24.42 32.65
C THR A 137 -3.51 24.19 32.93
N ILE A 138 -4.00 22.97 32.69
CA ILE A 138 -5.36 22.53 32.97
C ILE A 138 -5.35 21.45 34.04
N ASN A 139 -5.91 21.75 35.23
CA ASN A 139 -5.94 20.87 36.38
C ASN A 139 -7.37 20.47 36.82
N LYS A 140 -8.34 20.76 35.97
CA LYS A 140 -9.76 20.49 36.20
C LYS A 140 -10.48 20.12 34.91
N SER A 141 -11.63 19.50 35.01
CA SER A 141 -12.41 19.11 33.83
C SER A 141 -12.98 20.35 33.12
N LEU A 142 -12.71 20.45 31.83
CA LEU A 142 -13.21 21.54 30.96
C LEU A 142 -13.09 21.21 29.47
N THR A 143 -13.72 22.03 28.64
CA THR A 143 -13.53 22.03 27.19
C THR A 143 -12.82 23.32 26.76
N LEU A 144 -11.71 23.19 26.03
CA LEU A 144 -10.98 24.27 25.37
C LEU A 144 -11.19 24.15 23.84
N ASN A 145 -11.86 25.14 23.28
CA ASN A 145 -12.08 25.23 21.83
C ASN A 145 -11.16 26.33 21.26
N LEU A 146 -10.19 25.93 20.47
CA LEU A 146 -9.26 26.89 19.84
C LEU A 146 -9.90 27.76 18.75
N GLY A 147 -11.13 27.46 18.31
CA GLY A 147 -11.91 28.28 17.38
C GLY A 147 -11.27 28.45 16.00
N GLY A 148 -10.40 27.55 15.58
CA GLY A 148 -9.60 27.64 14.35
C GLY A 148 -8.30 28.45 14.52
N PHE A 149 -7.99 28.95 15.72
CA PHE A 149 -6.79 29.72 16.01
C PHE A 149 -5.64 28.86 16.50
N THR A 150 -4.48 29.47 16.55
CA THR A 150 -3.22 28.88 17.02
C THR A 150 -2.97 29.19 18.48
N LEU A 151 -2.67 28.17 19.27
CA LEU A 151 -2.07 28.29 20.60
C LEU A 151 -0.60 27.89 20.51
N SER A 152 0.31 28.83 20.75
CA SER A 152 1.75 28.61 20.66
C SER A 152 2.45 28.82 22.01
N GLY A 153 3.55 28.08 22.22
CA GLY A 153 4.39 28.24 23.40
C GLY A 153 5.26 29.50 23.37
N ASP A 154 5.56 30.10 24.52
CA ASP A 154 6.41 31.26 24.70
C ASP A 154 7.55 31.04 25.70
N THR A 155 7.55 29.88 26.36
CA THR A 155 8.55 29.52 27.37
C THR A 155 9.12 28.13 27.10
N GLU A 156 10.20 27.75 27.78
CA GLU A 156 10.72 26.37 27.76
C GLU A 156 9.84 25.45 28.60
N ALA A 157 8.63 25.16 28.07
CA ALA A 157 7.63 24.26 28.67
C ALA A 157 6.71 23.68 27.59
N ALA A 158 5.85 22.75 27.97
CA ALA A 158 4.75 22.30 27.12
C ALA A 158 3.79 23.45 26.84
N VAL A 159 3.23 23.51 25.61
CA VAL A 159 2.18 24.49 25.30
C VAL A 159 0.95 24.25 26.18
N VAL A 160 0.57 22.98 26.34
CA VAL A 160 -0.57 22.57 27.16
C VAL A 160 -0.13 21.49 28.16
N THR A 161 -0.19 21.81 29.45
CA THR A 161 0.00 20.84 30.51
C THR A 161 -1.35 20.44 31.11
N ILE A 162 -1.65 19.15 31.17
CA ILE A 162 -2.87 18.62 31.76
C ILE A 162 -2.50 17.66 32.88
N SER A 163 -2.93 17.97 34.13
CA SER A 163 -2.60 17.14 35.27
C SER A 163 -3.62 17.37 36.41
N GLY A 164 -3.74 16.42 37.32
CA GLY A 164 -4.63 16.55 38.48
C GLY A 164 -5.27 15.23 38.85
N ASP A 165 -6.38 15.28 39.60
CA ASP A 165 -7.12 14.09 40.03
C ASP A 165 -8.07 13.63 38.91
N LYS A 166 -7.51 13.05 37.87
CA LYS A 166 -8.19 12.52 36.67
C LYS A 166 -9.17 13.50 36.00
N PRO A 167 -8.73 14.74 35.68
CA PRO A 167 -9.61 15.68 34.98
C PRO A 167 -10.02 15.13 33.61
N GLN A 168 -11.26 15.41 33.22
CA GLN A 168 -11.76 15.13 31.86
C GLN A 168 -11.63 16.41 31.02
N VAL A 169 -10.69 16.39 30.08
CA VAL A 169 -10.37 17.57 29.28
C VAL A 169 -10.61 17.32 27.81
N THR A 170 -11.34 18.22 27.16
CA THR A 170 -11.47 18.22 25.69
C THR A 170 -10.74 19.43 25.13
N VAL A 171 -9.82 19.22 24.18
CA VAL A 171 -9.19 20.31 23.40
C VAL A 171 -9.52 20.10 21.93
N LYS A 172 -10.00 21.17 21.25
CA LYS A 172 -10.47 21.01 19.87
C LYS A 172 -10.37 22.25 19.00
N ASN A 173 -10.45 22.01 17.66
CA ASN A 173 -10.59 23.02 16.60
C ASN A 173 -9.44 24.01 16.55
N GLY A 174 -8.23 23.62 16.16
CA GLY A 174 -7.16 24.58 15.96
C GLY A 174 -5.75 23.98 15.93
N THR A 175 -4.75 24.81 16.18
CA THR A 175 -3.34 24.41 16.10
C THR A 175 -2.63 24.63 17.43
N VAL A 176 -1.79 23.64 17.82
CA VAL A 176 -0.88 23.71 18.97
C VAL A 176 0.55 23.56 18.46
N THR A 177 1.40 24.58 18.67
CA THR A 177 2.73 24.64 18.08
C THR A 177 3.74 25.40 18.95
N GLY A 178 5.04 25.26 18.60
CA GLY A 178 6.12 26.05 19.20
C GLY A 178 6.45 25.71 20.64
N GLY A 179 5.92 24.61 21.17
CA GLY A 179 6.29 24.11 22.49
C GLY A 179 7.73 23.60 22.49
N ARG A 180 8.49 24.01 23.51
CA ARG A 180 9.88 23.57 23.68
C ARG A 180 10.10 23.17 25.14
N ASN A 181 9.86 21.89 25.43
CA ASN A 181 9.87 21.42 26.82
C ASN A 181 11.18 20.68 27.15
N PRO A 182 11.95 21.10 28.17
CA PRO A 182 13.14 20.38 28.64
C PRO A 182 12.79 19.06 29.37
N GLN A 183 11.51 18.74 29.46
CA GLN A 183 10.95 17.51 29.96
C GLN A 183 10.12 16.82 28.85
N ASN A 184 9.15 15.99 29.22
CA ASN A 184 8.29 15.31 28.29
C ASN A 184 7.15 16.21 27.76
N GLY A 185 6.79 16.02 26.50
CA GLY A 185 5.64 16.67 25.87
C GLY A 185 5.92 18.13 25.48
N GLY A 186 6.36 18.35 24.26
CA GLY A 186 6.53 19.71 23.71
C GLY A 186 5.19 20.41 23.51
N GLY A 187 4.28 19.80 22.77
CA GLY A 187 2.93 20.32 22.55
C GLY A 187 2.02 20.07 23.75
N PHE A 188 1.83 18.82 24.12
CA PHE A 188 1.03 18.38 25.26
C PHE A 188 1.85 17.56 26.26
N ALA A 189 1.80 17.93 27.53
CA ALA A 189 2.26 17.14 28.65
C ALA A 189 1.03 16.71 29.49
N ILE A 190 0.67 15.42 29.43
CA ILE A 190 -0.54 14.87 30.05
C ILE A 190 -0.15 13.87 31.14
N ASP A 191 -0.63 14.07 32.36
CA ASP A 191 -0.44 13.11 33.45
C ASP A 191 -1.74 12.87 34.18
N SER A 192 -2.06 11.59 34.39
CA SER A 192 -3.19 11.14 35.24
C SER A 192 -4.54 11.77 34.85
N ALA A 193 -4.87 11.79 33.53
CA ALA A 193 -6.05 12.47 32.99
C ALA A 193 -6.81 11.63 31.97
N VAL A 194 -8.05 12.02 31.68
CA VAL A 194 -8.82 11.55 30.51
C VAL A 194 -8.95 12.69 29.52
N VAL A 195 -8.33 12.54 28.34
CA VAL A 195 -8.19 13.63 27.37
C VAL A 195 -8.80 13.27 26.02
N GLN A 196 -9.60 14.17 25.48
CA GLN A 196 -10.14 14.13 24.14
C GLN A 196 -9.53 15.23 23.30
N LEU A 197 -8.86 14.87 22.21
CA LEU A 197 -8.30 15.78 21.23
C LEU A 197 -9.10 15.63 19.93
N GLU A 198 -9.70 16.71 19.45
CA GLU A 198 -10.58 16.67 18.29
C GLU A 198 -10.25 17.79 17.31
N ASP A 199 -10.11 17.43 16.02
CA ASP A 199 -9.96 18.41 14.95
C ASP A 199 -8.79 19.38 15.21
N LEU A 200 -7.62 18.83 15.53
CA LEU A 200 -6.41 19.55 15.91
C LEU A 200 -5.24 19.28 14.98
N THR A 201 -4.40 20.32 14.83
CA THR A 201 -3.03 20.17 14.29
C THR A 201 -2.03 20.43 15.42
N ILE A 202 -1.17 19.44 15.72
CA ILE A 202 -0.12 19.49 16.73
C ILE A 202 1.21 19.40 16.00
N THR A 203 1.88 20.53 15.80
CA THR A 203 3.00 20.61 14.85
C THR A 203 4.14 21.50 15.35
N GLY A 204 5.38 21.15 14.98
CA GLY A 204 6.56 21.95 15.26
C GLY A 204 6.84 22.10 16.76
N ASN A 205 6.54 21.07 17.56
CA ASN A 205 6.84 21.04 18.98
C ASN A 205 8.05 20.15 19.25
N GLU A 206 8.80 20.46 20.30
CA GLU A 206 10.05 19.79 20.66
C GLU A 206 10.07 19.42 22.16
N ALA A 207 10.42 18.18 22.46
CA ALA A 207 10.85 17.80 23.80
C ALA A 207 12.38 17.71 23.82
N VAL A 208 13.02 18.48 24.71
CA VAL A 208 14.47 18.71 24.69
C VAL A 208 15.16 17.89 25.77
N GLY A 209 15.75 16.75 25.38
CA GLY A 209 16.56 15.92 26.27
C GLY A 209 17.88 16.56 26.65
N GLY A 210 18.20 16.58 27.96
CA GLY A 210 19.48 17.02 28.45
C GLY A 210 20.57 15.98 28.27
N ASN A 211 21.85 16.45 28.12
CA ASN A 211 23.00 15.54 28.12
C ASN A 211 23.18 14.91 29.51
N GLY A 212 22.55 13.73 29.70
CA GLY A 212 23.03 12.85 30.73
C GLY A 212 22.12 12.23 31.76
N ASN A 213 20.82 12.45 31.86
CA ASN A 213 19.97 11.65 32.75
C ASN A 213 18.48 11.86 32.46
N GLY A 214 17.89 10.92 31.79
CA GLY A 214 16.44 10.78 31.65
C GLY A 214 15.98 10.69 30.21
N GLU A 215 15.21 9.65 29.91
CA GLU A 215 14.45 9.56 28.67
C GLU A 215 13.48 10.73 28.59
N VAL A 216 13.52 11.48 27.51
CA VAL A 216 12.58 12.55 27.21
C VAL A 216 11.79 12.10 25.99
N GLY A 217 10.49 12.39 25.95
CA GLY A 217 9.69 11.91 24.84
C GLY A 217 8.42 12.69 24.59
N GLY A 218 7.78 12.32 23.46
CA GLY A 218 6.54 12.94 23.04
C GLY A 218 6.72 14.38 22.59
N GLY A 219 7.49 14.63 21.53
CA GLY A 219 7.67 15.99 21.00
C GLY A 219 6.34 16.71 20.80
N GLY A 220 5.37 16.05 20.17
CA GLY A 220 4.00 16.53 20.06
C GLY A 220 3.18 16.28 21.32
N ILE A 221 3.07 15.01 21.76
CA ILE A 221 2.22 14.57 22.87
C ILE A 221 3.00 13.60 23.75
N TYR A 222 3.04 13.89 25.04
CA TYR A 222 3.41 12.94 26.09
C TYR A 222 2.20 12.67 26.98
N ALA A 223 1.89 11.40 27.22
CA ALA A 223 0.81 10.98 28.11
C ALA A 223 1.29 9.88 29.07
N SER A 224 1.06 10.07 30.38
CA SER A 224 1.41 9.13 31.42
C SER A 224 0.21 8.88 32.31
N HIS A 225 -0.10 7.60 32.64
CA HIS A 225 -1.26 7.20 33.43
C HIS A 225 -2.58 7.82 32.96
N ALA A 226 -2.70 8.03 31.61
CA ALA A 226 -3.78 8.76 31.00
C ALA A 226 -4.46 7.96 29.89
N ASP A 227 -5.77 8.21 29.72
CA ASP A 227 -6.53 7.72 28.60
C ASP A 227 -6.72 8.86 27.58
N VAL A 228 -6.09 8.72 26.40
CA VAL A 228 -6.13 9.74 25.34
C VAL A 228 -6.96 9.24 24.19
N SER A 229 -7.94 10.03 23.77
CA SER A 229 -8.75 9.81 22.58
C SER A 229 -8.53 10.91 21.57
N MET A 230 -8.18 10.56 20.35
CA MET A 230 -7.89 11.48 19.26
C MET A 230 -8.82 11.21 18.08
N ARG A 231 -9.46 12.26 17.56
CA ARG A 231 -10.34 12.19 16.40
C ARG A 231 -10.04 13.31 15.42
N ILE A 232 -9.64 12.96 14.19
CA ILE A 232 -9.25 13.91 13.14
C ILE A 232 -8.13 14.83 13.63
N VAL A 233 -7.07 14.23 14.18
CA VAL A 233 -5.90 14.98 14.71
C VAL A 233 -4.69 14.72 13.84
N THR A 234 -4.00 15.79 13.45
CA THR A 234 -2.71 15.72 12.77
C THR A 234 -1.59 16.00 13.78
N VAL A 235 -0.65 15.08 13.94
CA VAL A 235 0.57 15.22 14.74
C VAL A 235 1.76 15.19 13.79
N SER A 236 2.33 16.35 13.49
CA SER A 236 3.32 16.45 12.42
C SER A 236 4.53 17.33 12.77
N GLU A 237 5.69 16.97 12.20
CA GLU A 237 6.89 17.80 12.30
C GLU A 237 7.33 18.07 13.75
N ASN A 238 6.94 17.19 14.68
CA ASN A 238 7.38 17.26 16.06
C ASN A 238 8.67 16.44 16.24
N SER A 239 9.47 16.82 17.21
CA SER A 239 10.76 16.18 17.43
C SER A 239 11.10 16.04 18.90
N VAL A 240 11.98 15.09 19.17
CA VAL A 240 12.68 15.00 20.46
C VAL A 240 14.17 15.10 20.22
N THR A 241 14.90 15.64 21.20
CA THR A 241 16.37 15.76 21.16
C THR A 241 17.01 15.03 22.33
N GLY A 242 18.25 14.57 22.14
CA GLY A 242 18.94 13.71 23.11
C GLY A 242 19.08 12.26 22.61
N SER A 243 20.22 11.64 22.85
CA SER A 243 20.59 10.34 22.22
C SER A 243 19.74 9.13 22.62
N SER A 244 18.92 9.24 23.66
CA SER A 244 18.03 8.17 24.15
C SER A 244 16.61 8.70 24.34
N SER A 245 16.14 9.51 23.40
CA SER A 245 14.85 10.18 23.46
C SER A 245 13.88 9.57 22.44
N ASP A 246 12.64 9.41 22.86
CA ASP A 246 11.64 8.58 22.25
C ASP A 246 10.36 9.33 21.87
N GLY A 247 9.61 8.80 20.88
CA GLY A 247 8.30 9.31 20.50
C GLY A 247 8.35 10.73 19.95
N GLY A 248 8.91 10.89 18.75
CA GLY A 248 8.98 12.21 18.11
C GLY A 248 7.64 12.92 18.06
N GLY A 249 6.60 12.21 17.61
CA GLY A 249 5.22 12.69 17.63
C GLY A 249 4.55 12.44 18.98
N ILE A 250 4.42 11.17 19.37
CA ILE A 250 3.60 10.74 20.52
C ILE A 250 4.36 9.74 21.39
N LEU A 251 4.31 9.93 22.69
CA LEU A 251 4.72 8.91 23.68
C LEU A 251 3.59 8.68 24.70
N VAL A 252 3.15 7.43 24.85
CA VAL A 252 2.16 7.04 25.86
C VAL A 252 2.74 5.98 26.78
N ARG A 253 2.59 6.19 28.09
CA ARG A 253 3.03 5.23 29.14
C ARG A 253 1.91 4.97 30.14
N TYR A 254 1.72 3.72 30.50
CA TYR A 254 0.76 3.29 31.53
C TYR A 254 -0.67 3.79 31.29
N GLY A 255 -1.14 3.75 30.03
CA GLY A 255 -2.45 4.26 29.69
C GLY A 255 -3.01 3.65 28.42
N SER A 256 -3.91 4.38 27.78
CA SER A 256 -4.48 3.97 26.49
C SER A 256 -4.50 5.12 25.48
N LEU A 257 -4.34 4.76 24.18
CA LEU A 257 -4.48 5.68 23.06
C LEU A 257 -5.52 5.14 22.09
N THR A 258 -6.57 5.90 21.87
CA THR A 258 -7.57 5.61 20.83
C THR A 258 -7.50 6.68 19.73
N MET A 259 -7.45 6.26 18.47
CA MET A 259 -7.31 7.15 17.32
C MET A 259 -8.36 6.82 16.26
N ASP A 260 -9.02 7.84 15.69
CA ASP A 260 -9.93 7.71 14.55
C ASP A 260 -9.67 8.85 13.55
N GLY A 261 -9.26 8.49 12.32
CA GLY A 261 -8.99 9.44 11.24
C GLY A 261 -7.81 10.38 11.52
N CYS A 262 -6.76 9.92 12.20
CA CYS A 262 -5.63 10.74 12.58
C CYS A 262 -4.45 10.59 11.61
N HIS A 263 -3.60 11.62 11.55
CA HIS A 263 -2.33 11.63 10.82
C HIS A 263 -1.17 11.83 11.77
N VAL A 264 -0.20 10.93 11.75
CA VAL A 264 1.05 11.04 12.51
C VAL A 264 2.19 11.01 11.49
N GLU A 265 2.73 12.17 11.15
CA GLU A 265 3.60 12.28 10.00
C GLU A 265 4.80 13.20 10.20
N ARG A 266 5.93 12.87 9.55
CA ARG A 266 7.17 13.68 9.57
C ARG A 266 7.69 14.02 10.96
N ASN A 267 7.41 13.15 11.95
CA ASN A 267 7.96 13.31 13.29
C ASN A 267 9.31 12.58 13.40
N THR A 268 10.18 13.07 14.28
CA THR A 268 11.55 12.57 14.40
C THR A 268 11.93 12.27 15.85
N ALA A 269 12.45 11.06 16.09
CA ALA A 269 13.07 10.67 17.35
C ALA A 269 14.47 10.10 17.08
N PRO A 270 15.48 10.39 17.91
CA PRO A 270 16.83 9.83 17.71
C PRO A 270 16.91 8.33 18.06
N ASP A 271 16.06 7.81 18.95
CA ASP A 271 16.07 6.40 19.34
C ASP A 271 14.79 5.66 18.89
N CYS A 272 13.69 5.65 19.62
CA CYS A 272 12.53 4.84 19.31
C CYS A 272 11.30 5.67 18.92
N GLY A 273 10.49 5.14 17.97
CA GLY A 273 9.16 5.66 17.68
C GLY A 273 9.16 7.09 17.13
N GLY A 274 9.66 7.29 15.91
CA GLY A 274 9.60 8.62 15.28
C GLY A 274 8.19 9.20 15.25
N GLY A 275 7.23 8.41 14.78
CA GLY A 275 5.81 8.77 14.86
C GLY A 275 5.28 8.61 16.27
N MET A 276 5.35 7.41 16.82
CA MET A 276 4.89 7.15 18.19
C MET A 276 5.59 5.98 18.86
N ILE A 277 5.56 6.01 20.18
CA ILE A 277 5.94 4.90 21.05
C ILE A 277 4.89 4.67 22.15
N LEU A 278 4.59 3.40 22.39
CA LEU A 278 3.73 2.97 23.49
C LEU A 278 4.51 2.05 24.43
N ARG A 279 4.51 2.38 25.72
CA ARG A 279 5.12 1.59 26.78
C ARG A 279 4.08 1.25 27.85
N HIS A 280 3.93 -0.01 28.20
CA HIS A 280 2.88 -0.49 29.13
C HIS A 280 1.50 0.10 28.81
N SER A 281 1.17 0.21 27.54
CA SER A 281 0.00 0.92 27.05
C SER A 281 -0.63 0.20 25.87
N VAL A 282 -1.91 0.49 25.59
CA VAL A 282 -2.67 -0.14 24.51
C VAL A 282 -3.03 0.89 23.44
N LEU A 283 -2.83 0.53 22.15
CA LEU A 283 -3.29 1.29 21.01
C LEU A 283 -4.55 0.68 20.39
N ASN A 284 -5.52 1.54 20.12
CA ASN A 284 -6.65 1.23 19.25
C ASN A 284 -6.75 2.33 18.17
N ALA A 285 -6.27 2.06 16.96
CA ALA A 285 -6.26 3.03 15.86
C ALA A 285 -7.14 2.58 14.71
N ALA A 286 -7.96 3.48 14.21
CA ALA A 286 -8.79 3.26 13.04
C ALA A 286 -8.62 4.38 12.02
N LYS A 287 -8.63 4.06 10.73
CA LYS A 287 -8.59 5.01 9.60
C LYS A 287 -7.48 6.05 9.72
N SER A 288 -6.34 5.64 10.29
CA SER A 288 -5.25 6.55 10.64
C SER A 288 -4.00 6.31 9.77
N PHE A 289 -3.17 7.34 9.67
CA PHE A 289 -1.99 7.35 8.81
C PHE A 289 -0.75 7.61 9.65
N PHE A 290 0.28 6.77 9.46
CA PHE A 290 1.57 6.89 10.13
C PHE A 290 2.64 6.97 9.04
N GLU A 291 3.05 8.20 8.69
CA GLU A 291 3.75 8.42 7.43
C GLU A 291 5.02 9.25 7.57
N ASN A 292 6.08 8.83 6.86
CA ASN A 292 7.32 9.60 6.74
C ASN A 292 7.96 9.97 8.08
N ASN A 293 7.74 9.19 9.12
CA ASN A 293 8.39 9.40 10.41
C ASN A 293 9.78 8.77 10.43
N THR A 294 10.68 9.31 11.26
CA THR A 294 12.06 8.86 11.33
C THR A 294 12.52 8.61 12.76
N ALA A 295 13.15 7.44 12.99
CA ALA A 295 13.80 7.08 14.24
C ALA A 295 14.89 6.04 13.99
N LYS A 296 15.63 5.63 15.01
CA LYS A 296 16.54 4.49 14.90
C LYS A 296 15.80 3.16 14.97
N PHE A 297 14.76 3.06 15.81
CA PHE A 297 13.97 1.85 16.01
C PHE A 297 12.48 2.15 15.87
N GLY A 298 11.74 1.34 15.06
CA GLY A 298 10.31 1.51 14.87
C GLY A 298 9.95 2.93 14.41
N ALA A 299 10.48 3.35 13.27
CA ALA A 299 10.38 4.75 12.83
C ALA A 299 8.93 5.25 12.76
N GLY A 300 7.98 4.43 12.27
CA GLY A 300 6.56 4.76 12.32
C GLY A 300 5.99 4.58 13.74
N ILE A 301 6.00 3.35 14.25
CA ILE A 301 5.42 2.97 15.53
C ILE A 301 6.36 2.00 16.28
N TYR A 302 6.57 2.24 17.55
CA TYR A 302 7.28 1.34 18.43
C TYR A 302 6.37 0.86 19.57
N PHE A 303 6.21 -0.45 19.70
CA PHE A 303 5.55 -1.10 20.83
C PHE A 303 6.60 -1.85 21.65
N GLY A 304 6.80 -1.50 22.89
CA GLY A 304 7.77 -2.23 23.69
C GLY A 304 7.98 -1.62 25.06
N ASP A 305 8.12 -2.50 26.03
CA ASP A 305 8.39 -2.17 27.41
C ASP A 305 9.90 -2.28 27.68
N THR A 306 10.43 -1.39 28.48
CA THR A 306 11.82 -1.52 28.93
C THR A 306 11.90 -2.62 30.00
N PRO A 307 12.85 -3.57 29.91
CA PRO A 307 12.94 -4.71 30.84
C PRO A 307 13.15 -4.32 32.31
N ASN A 308 13.49 -3.08 32.60
CA ASN A 308 13.83 -2.58 33.94
C ASN A 308 12.68 -1.83 34.63
N GLU A 309 11.55 -1.61 33.98
CA GLU A 309 10.39 -0.92 34.56
C GLU A 309 9.35 -1.94 35.02
N ALA A 310 9.72 -2.81 35.98
CA ALA A 310 8.74 -3.64 36.68
C ALA A 310 8.03 -2.78 37.74
N GLU A 311 7.08 -1.97 37.34
CA GLU A 311 6.07 -1.50 38.30
C GLU A 311 5.06 -2.60 38.56
N GLU A 312 4.76 -2.82 39.84
CA GLU A 312 3.80 -3.82 40.32
C GLU A 312 2.44 -3.56 39.63
N GLY A 313 2.01 -4.43 38.76
CA GLY A 313 0.67 -4.43 38.15
C GLY A 313 0.61 -4.46 36.60
N CYS A 314 1.73 -4.28 35.89
CA CYS A 314 1.75 -4.25 34.42
C CYS A 314 2.29 -5.55 33.78
N SER A 315 1.99 -6.71 34.34
CA SER A 315 2.41 -8.02 33.84
C SER A 315 1.39 -8.65 32.88
N GLY A 316 0.67 -7.85 32.09
CA GLY A 316 -0.32 -8.31 31.11
C GLY A 316 0.18 -8.21 29.68
N GLU A 317 -0.33 -9.08 28.79
CA GLU A 317 -0.15 -8.96 27.36
C GLU A 317 -0.87 -7.69 26.87
N HIS A 318 -0.15 -6.83 26.13
CA HIS A 318 -0.75 -5.65 25.50
C HIS A 318 -1.27 -6.01 24.12
N ASN A 319 -2.59 -5.84 23.91
CA ASN A 319 -3.25 -6.15 22.64
C ASN A 319 -3.50 -4.86 21.86
N HIS A 320 -2.71 -4.61 20.83
CA HIS A 320 -2.86 -3.46 19.96
C HIS A 320 -3.74 -3.81 18.77
N LEU A 321 -4.61 -2.88 18.37
CA LEU A 321 -5.50 -3.02 17.21
C LEU A 321 -5.35 -1.83 16.28
N ILE A 322 -5.06 -2.11 15.01
CA ILE A 322 -4.99 -1.10 13.95
C ILE A 322 -5.89 -1.56 12.79
N THR A 323 -6.86 -0.73 12.43
CA THR A 323 -7.83 -1.05 11.37
C THR A 323 -7.91 0.05 10.31
N ASP A 324 -8.15 -0.36 9.06
CA ASP A 324 -8.40 0.56 7.94
C ASP A 324 -7.34 1.69 7.82
N SER A 325 -6.08 1.40 8.17
CA SER A 325 -5.03 2.37 8.38
C SER A 325 -3.83 2.14 7.44
N THR A 326 -2.98 3.16 7.29
CA THR A 326 -1.78 3.10 6.45
C THR A 326 -0.53 3.46 7.26
N ILE A 327 0.50 2.64 7.14
CA ILE A 327 1.83 2.88 7.71
C ILE A 327 2.82 2.93 6.54
N SER A 328 3.29 4.13 6.16
CA SER A 328 4.04 4.28 4.92
C SER A 328 5.21 5.26 4.99
N GLY A 329 6.24 4.99 4.18
CA GLY A 329 7.37 5.89 3.99
C GLY A 329 8.22 6.14 5.24
N ASN A 330 8.01 5.38 6.32
CA ASN A 330 8.79 5.54 7.54
C ASN A 330 10.18 4.96 7.36
N THR A 331 11.20 5.66 7.83
CA THR A 331 12.60 5.32 7.52
C THR A 331 13.47 5.42 8.77
N VAL A 332 14.32 4.42 8.99
CA VAL A 332 15.25 4.47 10.12
C VAL A 332 16.41 5.44 9.85
N LEU A 333 16.84 6.15 10.91
CA LEU A 333 17.89 7.16 10.84
C LEU A 333 19.30 6.55 10.74
N ASP A 334 19.50 5.35 11.30
CA ASP A 334 20.81 4.70 11.37
C ASP A 334 20.87 3.56 10.34
N PRO A 335 21.56 3.75 9.19
CA PRO A 335 21.60 2.73 8.15
C PRO A 335 22.43 1.49 8.53
N GLU A 336 23.24 1.56 9.62
CA GLU A 336 24.09 0.46 10.08
C GLU A 336 23.47 -0.35 11.23
N ASN A 337 22.55 0.26 12.01
CA ASN A 337 21.96 -0.39 13.18
C ASN A 337 20.45 -0.16 13.31
N GLY A 338 19.81 0.54 12.39
CA GLY A 338 18.39 0.84 12.44
C GLY A 338 17.51 -0.35 12.05
N ILE A 339 16.39 -0.55 12.74
CA ILE A 339 15.46 -1.65 12.50
C ILE A 339 14.00 -1.20 12.64
N GLY A 340 13.11 -1.84 11.87
CA GLY A 340 11.67 -1.59 11.95
C GLY A 340 11.28 -0.24 11.36
N GLY A 341 11.40 -0.10 10.03
CA GLY A 341 11.00 1.14 9.35
C GLY A 341 9.54 1.49 9.64
N GLY A 342 8.61 0.59 9.36
CA GLY A 342 7.19 0.80 9.67
C GLY A 342 6.92 0.65 11.17
N MET A 343 7.18 -0.53 11.71
CA MET A 343 6.86 -0.85 13.11
C MET A 343 7.90 -1.75 13.77
N TYR A 344 8.08 -1.56 15.06
CA TYR A 344 8.74 -2.49 15.97
C TYR A 344 7.73 -2.99 17.01
N VAL A 345 7.58 -4.30 17.13
CA VAL A 345 6.69 -4.96 18.11
C VAL A 345 7.56 -5.79 19.04
N GLY A 346 7.71 -5.34 20.26
CA GLY A 346 8.55 -5.96 21.29
C GLY A 346 7.86 -7.02 22.13
N THR A 347 8.56 -7.46 23.16
CA THR A 347 8.09 -8.48 24.11
C THR A 347 6.76 -8.08 24.77
N THR A 348 5.90 -9.07 25.06
CA THR A 348 4.58 -8.91 25.69
C THR A 348 3.51 -8.21 24.83
N SER A 349 3.85 -7.74 23.63
CA SER A 349 2.91 -7.08 22.74
C SER A 349 2.31 -8.05 21.72
N ASN A 350 0.98 -8.04 21.59
CA ASN A 350 0.24 -8.64 20.49
C ASN A 350 -0.24 -7.52 19.57
N LEU A 351 -0.21 -7.77 18.25
CA LEU A 351 -0.66 -6.82 17.25
C LEU A 351 -1.66 -7.46 16.31
N THR A 352 -2.80 -6.84 16.17
CA THR A 352 -3.78 -7.18 15.13
C THR A 352 -3.90 -6.01 14.16
N LEU A 353 -3.60 -6.27 12.89
CA LEU A 353 -3.91 -5.34 11.81
C LEU A 353 -5.05 -5.89 10.97
N ARG A 354 -6.00 -5.03 10.59
CA ARG A 354 -7.11 -5.38 9.70
C ARG A 354 -7.31 -4.33 8.62
N ASN A 355 -7.57 -4.77 7.39
CA ASN A 355 -7.83 -3.91 6.22
C ASN A 355 -6.78 -2.79 6.06
N SER A 356 -5.54 -3.01 6.45
CA SER A 356 -4.51 -1.98 6.58
C SER A 356 -3.35 -2.19 5.60
N LYS A 357 -2.50 -1.17 5.45
CA LYS A 357 -1.39 -1.20 4.51
C LYS A 357 -0.09 -0.79 5.17
N LEU A 358 1.00 -1.50 4.86
CA LEU A 358 2.37 -1.17 5.24
C LEU A 358 3.21 -1.04 3.98
N LEU A 359 3.51 0.20 3.58
CA LEU A 359 4.03 0.48 2.24
C LEU A 359 5.32 1.30 2.29
N ASN A 360 6.32 0.92 1.46
CA ASN A 360 7.51 1.74 1.24
C ASN A 360 8.28 2.13 2.52
N ASN A 361 8.23 1.31 3.57
CA ASN A 361 9.01 1.57 4.78
C ASN A 361 10.43 1.00 4.62
N ASP A 362 11.42 1.68 5.22
CA ASP A 362 12.83 1.28 5.14
C ASP A 362 13.39 1.02 6.54
N GLY A 363 13.66 -0.25 6.82
CA GLY A 363 14.18 -0.73 8.10
C GLY A 363 15.69 -0.88 8.15
N ALA A 364 16.41 -0.47 7.12
CA ALA A 364 17.85 -0.64 6.94
C ALA A 364 18.33 -2.10 7.16
N ILE A 365 18.50 -2.53 8.40
CA ILE A 365 19.03 -3.87 8.73
C ILE A 365 17.91 -4.92 8.81
N GLN A 366 16.84 -4.65 9.54
CA GLN A 366 15.79 -5.65 9.83
C GLN A 366 14.41 -5.03 9.76
N GLY A 367 13.47 -5.76 9.13
CA GLY A 367 12.06 -5.42 9.13
C GLY A 367 11.76 -4.07 8.49
N GLY A 368 11.66 -4.04 7.18
CA GLY A 368 11.21 -2.82 6.49
C GLY A 368 9.85 -2.39 6.97
N ALA A 369 8.87 -3.30 6.93
CA ALA A 369 7.54 -3.00 7.45
C ALA A 369 7.41 -3.32 8.95
N ILE A 370 7.72 -4.55 9.38
CA ILE A 370 7.53 -5.01 10.76
C ILE A 370 8.78 -5.72 11.27
N VAL A 371 9.24 -5.35 12.47
CA VAL A 371 10.08 -6.18 13.34
C VAL A 371 9.19 -6.74 14.45
N ALA A 372 9.14 -8.06 14.59
CA ALA A 372 8.51 -8.78 15.70
C ALA A 372 9.61 -9.39 16.58
N TYR A 373 9.98 -8.71 17.65
CA TYR A 373 11.07 -9.13 18.54
C TYR A 373 10.52 -9.79 19.81
N SER A 374 10.50 -11.10 19.85
CA SER A 374 9.85 -11.87 20.92
C SER A 374 8.43 -11.36 21.23
N ALA A 375 7.76 -10.89 20.19
CA ALA A 375 6.36 -10.50 20.27
C ALA A 375 5.49 -11.74 20.46
N GLY A 376 4.29 -11.58 21.00
CA GLY A 376 3.31 -12.64 21.10
C GLY A 376 2.74 -13.00 19.72
N THR A 377 1.51 -12.64 19.47
CA THR A 377 0.83 -12.86 18.18
C THR A 377 0.83 -11.59 17.31
N ILE A 378 1.25 -11.71 16.08
CA ILE A 378 1.09 -10.71 15.02
C ILE A 378 0.07 -11.24 14.01
N GLU A 379 -1.15 -10.73 14.07
CA GLU A 379 -2.24 -11.14 13.18
C GLU A 379 -2.48 -10.09 12.10
N LEU A 380 -2.36 -10.49 10.84
CA LEU A 380 -2.61 -9.66 9.67
C LEU A 380 -3.83 -10.22 8.93
N ASP A 381 -4.95 -9.50 8.94
CA ASP A 381 -6.22 -9.88 8.32
C ASP A 381 -6.59 -8.88 7.22
N ARG A 382 -6.52 -9.28 5.95
CA ARG A 382 -6.70 -8.40 4.78
C ARG A 382 -5.71 -7.23 4.77
N VAL A 383 -4.45 -7.50 5.03
CA VAL A 383 -3.38 -6.50 5.08
C VAL A 383 -2.47 -6.62 3.87
N SER A 384 -2.06 -5.48 3.32
CA SER A 384 -1.02 -5.40 2.28
C SER A 384 0.28 -4.93 2.91
N VAL A 385 1.35 -5.75 2.78
CA VAL A 385 2.72 -5.41 3.18
C VAL A 385 3.57 -5.39 1.93
N SER A 386 3.81 -4.22 1.35
CA SER A 386 4.45 -4.14 0.03
C SER A 386 5.49 -3.04 -0.11
N GLU A 387 6.44 -3.28 -1.04
CA GLU A 387 7.48 -2.33 -1.42
C GLU A 387 8.40 -1.88 -0.26
N ASN A 388 8.41 -2.63 0.84
CA ASN A 388 9.28 -2.31 1.98
C ASN A 388 10.71 -2.82 1.75
N LYS A 389 11.68 -2.19 2.40
CA LYS A 389 13.12 -2.46 2.22
C LYS A 389 13.80 -2.71 3.54
N ALA A 390 14.76 -3.67 3.52
CA ALA A 390 15.69 -3.92 4.62
C ALA A 390 16.87 -4.77 4.13
N GLN A 391 17.84 -5.03 4.99
CA GLN A 391 18.82 -6.08 4.72
C GLN A 391 18.19 -7.46 4.91
N SER A 392 17.39 -7.66 5.96
CA SER A 392 16.73 -8.94 6.27
C SER A 392 15.26 -8.74 6.64
N GLY A 393 14.36 -9.60 6.11
CA GLY A 393 12.94 -9.53 6.40
C GLY A 393 12.31 -8.21 5.98
N ALA A 394 12.45 -7.84 4.70
CA ALA A 394 12.00 -6.52 4.24
C ALA A 394 10.49 -6.29 4.48
N GLY A 395 9.66 -7.32 4.30
CA GLY A 395 8.27 -7.29 4.78
C GLY A 395 8.24 -7.44 6.31
N ILE A 396 8.59 -8.61 6.83
CA ILE A 396 8.54 -8.94 8.25
C ILE A 396 9.84 -9.61 8.69
N TYR A 397 10.47 -9.07 9.72
CA TYR A 397 11.53 -9.73 10.45
C TYR A 397 10.98 -10.21 11.80
N ALA A 398 10.89 -11.52 11.98
CA ALA A 398 10.40 -12.13 13.21
C ALA A 398 11.54 -12.82 13.95
N MET A 399 11.75 -12.46 15.22
CA MET A 399 12.77 -13.07 16.09
C MET A 399 12.13 -13.57 17.37
N CYS A 400 12.37 -14.84 17.71
CA CYS A 400 11.90 -15.46 18.93
C CYS A 400 13.08 -15.82 19.84
N THR A 401 13.10 -15.28 21.05
CA THR A 401 14.10 -15.54 22.08
C THR A 401 13.55 -16.43 23.22
N ALA A 402 14.22 -16.47 24.36
CA ALA A 402 13.78 -17.25 25.50
C ALA A 402 12.57 -16.64 26.25
N VAL A 403 12.09 -15.46 25.84
CA VAL A 403 11.04 -14.74 26.56
C VAL A 403 9.65 -15.33 26.29
N CYS A 404 9.25 -15.42 25.03
CA CYS A 404 7.94 -15.97 24.64
C CYS A 404 7.95 -16.62 23.26
N ASN A 405 6.91 -17.35 22.92
CA ASN A 405 6.63 -17.78 21.56
C ASN A 405 6.23 -16.57 20.69
N THR A 406 6.53 -16.66 19.39
CA THR A 406 6.11 -15.65 18.41
C THR A 406 5.26 -16.34 17.34
N ASP A 407 4.09 -15.78 17.03
CA ASP A 407 3.14 -16.34 16.07
C ASP A 407 2.75 -15.28 15.03
N ILE A 408 3.16 -15.47 13.79
CA ILE A 408 2.84 -14.60 12.65
C ILE A 408 1.71 -15.26 11.87
N ARG A 409 0.56 -14.59 11.77
CA ARG A 409 -0.63 -15.09 11.07
C ARG A 409 -1.01 -14.18 9.93
N LEU A 410 -1.06 -14.74 8.72
CA LEU A 410 -1.50 -14.08 7.50
C LEU A 410 -2.87 -14.66 7.12
N LEU A 411 -3.91 -13.85 7.16
CA LEU A 411 -5.30 -14.32 7.05
C LEU A 411 -6.08 -13.55 5.97
N ASN A 412 -7.06 -14.23 5.37
CA ASN A 412 -8.18 -13.66 4.61
C ASN A 412 -7.82 -12.68 3.49
N GLY A 413 -6.80 -12.97 2.69
CA GLY A 413 -6.37 -12.12 1.58
C GLY A 413 -5.23 -11.16 1.96
N THR A 414 -4.54 -11.42 3.06
CA THR A 414 -3.29 -10.71 3.38
C THR A 414 -2.24 -11.01 2.31
N ALA A 415 -1.54 -9.96 1.85
CA ALA A 415 -0.50 -10.04 0.83
C ALA A 415 0.82 -9.47 1.36
N ILE A 416 1.89 -10.28 1.32
CA ILE A 416 3.27 -9.87 1.55
C ILE A 416 3.93 -9.81 0.17
N ASP A 417 3.99 -8.62 -0.43
CA ASP A 417 4.28 -8.49 -1.86
C ASP A 417 5.36 -7.47 -2.18
N ALA A 418 6.17 -7.74 -3.20
CA ALA A 418 7.15 -6.82 -3.76
C ALA A 418 8.17 -6.22 -2.76
N ASN A 419 8.36 -6.84 -1.59
CA ASN A 419 9.34 -6.39 -0.60
C ASN A 419 10.77 -6.78 -1.02
N LYS A 420 11.74 -5.95 -0.70
CA LYS A 420 13.11 -6.08 -1.20
C LYS A 420 14.13 -6.14 -0.08
N ALA A 421 14.70 -7.33 0.16
CA ALA A 421 15.82 -7.52 1.05
C ALA A 421 17.16 -7.61 0.27
N THR A 422 18.22 -7.03 0.81
CA THR A 422 19.56 -7.18 0.24
C THR A 422 20.24 -8.48 0.70
N GLY A 423 19.80 -9.04 1.84
CA GLY A 423 20.20 -10.32 2.40
C GLY A 423 19.10 -11.38 2.24
N TYR A 424 18.52 -11.86 3.32
CA TYR A 424 17.59 -12.98 3.33
C TYR A 424 16.16 -12.56 3.73
N GLY A 425 15.15 -13.33 3.25
CA GLY A 425 13.75 -13.12 3.60
C GLY A 425 13.20 -11.82 3.03
N GLY A 426 12.98 -11.74 1.73
CA GLY A 426 12.36 -10.58 1.09
C GLY A 426 10.98 -10.29 1.68
N GLY A 427 10.11 -11.31 1.73
CA GLY A 427 8.83 -11.24 2.42
C GLY A 427 8.99 -11.38 3.93
N ILE A 428 9.45 -12.53 4.40
CA ILE A 428 9.55 -12.85 5.84
C ILE A 428 10.91 -13.47 6.16
N TYR A 429 11.55 -12.98 7.22
CA TYR A 429 12.70 -13.61 7.86
C TYR A 429 12.26 -14.11 9.24
N ALA A 430 12.28 -15.41 9.46
CA ALA A 430 11.90 -16.05 10.71
C ALA A 430 13.14 -16.60 11.44
N TYR A 431 13.50 -16.01 12.58
CA TYR A 431 14.67 -16.38 13.37
C TYR A 431 14.26 -16.82 14.78
N ALA A 432 14.59 -18.04 15.15
CA ALA A 432 14.33 -18.54 16.51
C ALA A 432 15.64 -18.96 17.19
N ILE A 433 15.87 -18.40 18.38
CA ILE A 433 17.01 -18.74 19.26
C ILE A 433 16.54 -19.74 20.32
N SER A 434 15.37 -19.53 20.86
CA SER A 434 14.71 -20.39 21.85
C SER A 434 13.21 -20.34 21.62
N ASN A 435 12.42 -21.17 22.28
CA ASN A 435 10.97 -21.20 22.13
C ASN A 435 10.49 -21.50 20.69
N THR A 436 9.23 -21.25 20.40
CA THR A 436 8.58 -21.54 19.12
C THR A 436 8.26 -20.27 18.36
N LEU A 437 8.68 -20.22 17.10
CA LEU A 437 8.24 -19.22 16.14
C LEU A 437 7.40 -19.91 15.07
N SER A 438 6.17 -19.44 14.87
CA SER A 438 5.27 -19.96 13.85
C SER A 438 4.95 -18.88 12.81
N VAL A 439 4.90 -19.27 11.54
CA VAL A 439 4.41 -18.47 10.42
C VAL A 439 3.28 -19.25 9.76
N THR A 440 2.07 -18.74 9.84
CA THR A 440 0.89 -19.37 9.27
C THR A 440 0.30 -18.48 8.20
N ALA A 441 0.05 -19.01 7.01
CA ALA A 441 -0.65 -18.32 5.93
C ALA A 441 -1.91 -19.11 5.54
N GLU A 442 -3.07 -18.45 5.64
CA GLU A 442 -4.37 -18.99 5.25
C GLU A 442 -5.10 -18.01 4.33
N ASN A 443 -5.53 -18.46 3.14
CA ASN A 443 -6.15 -17.63 2.11
C ASN A 443 -5.36 -16.31 1.86
N SER A 444 -4.04 -16.41 1.83
CA SER A 444 -3.12 -15.25 1.81
C SER A 444 -1.97 -15.50 0.85
N SER A 445 -1.24 -14.46 0.46
CA SER A 445 -0.15 -14.58 -0.50
C SER A 445 1.18 -14.04 0.02
N VAL A 446 2.28 -14.69 -0.38
CA VAL A 446 3.65 -14.17 -0.26
C VAL A 446 4.24 -14.19 -1.67
N SER A 447 4.35 -13.03 -2.32
CA SER A 447 4.61 -12.95 -3.77
C SER A 447 5.50 -11.78 -4.16
N GLY A 448 6.17 -11.89 -5.31
CA GLY A 448 6.94 -10.80 -5.90
C GLY A 448 8.13 -10.30 -5.06
N ASN A 449 8.45 -10.95 -3.95
CA ASN A 449 9.51 -10.50 -3.05
C ASN A 449 10.89 -10.84 -3.62
N THR A 450 11.87 -9.98 -3.35
CA THR A 450 13.25 -10.15 -3.82
C THR A 450 14.20 -10.19 -2.64
N ALA A 451 15.14 -11.14 -2.66
CA ALA A 451 16.20 -11.26 -1.66
C ALA A 451 17.47 -11.91 -2.23
N ALA A 452 18.55 -11.92 -1.50
CA ALA A 452 19.71 -12.74 -1.86
C ALA A 452 19.37 -14.24 -1.79
N GLY A 453 18.54 -14.65 -0.82
CA GLY A 453 18.04 -16.02 -0.69
C GLY A 453 16.79 -16.07 0.20
N GLY A 454 15.95 -17.10 0.02
CA GLY A 454 14.67 -17.21 0.71
C GLY A 454 13.79 -16.00 0.44
N ALA A 455 13.56 -15.67 -0.83
CA ALA A 455 12.95 -14.41 -1.20
C ALA A 455 11.52 -14.26 -0.66
N GLY A 456 10.73 -15.33 -0.67
CA GLY A 456 9.44 -15.35 0.03
C GLY A 456 9.63 -15.43 1.53
N ILE A 457 10.09 -16.59 2.03
CA ILE A 457 10.32 -16.86 3.46
C ILE A 457 11.70 -17.45 3.66
N PHE A 458 12.47 -16.87 4.57
CA PHE A 458 13.71 -17.45 5.06
C PHE A 458 13.56 -17.85 6.53
N THR A 459 14.01 -19.05 6.89
CA THR A 459 14.01 -19.49 8.29
C THR A 459 15.42 -19.81 8.77
N TYR A 460 15.74 -19.36 9.98
CA TYR A 460 17.00 -19.71 10.66
C TYR A 460 16.74 -20.01 12.12
N LYS A 461 17.17 -21.15 12.61
CA LYS A 461 17.08 -21.48 14.03
C LYS A 461 18.43 -21.74 14.67
N SER A 462 18.54 -21.44 15.94
CA SER A 462 19.67 -21.74 16.79
C SER A 462 19.22 -22.59 17.98
N GLY A 463 20.09 -23.44 18.50
CA GLY A 463 19.80 -24.23 19.70
C GLY A 463 18.58 -25.13 19.59
N SER A 464 17.78 -25.19 20.67
CA SER A 464 16.59 -26.04 20.81
C SER A 464 15.30 -25.40 20.29
N ALA A 465 15.37 -24.23 19.66
CA ALA A 465 14.20 -23.53 19.11
C ALA A 465 13.41 -24.37 18.09
N VAL A 466 12.16 -24.04 17.93
CA VAL A 466 11.27 -24.63 16.91
C VAL A 466 10.79 -23.53 15.97
N ILE A 467 10.88 -23.75 14.66
CA ILE A 467 10.23 -22.90 13.67
C ILE A 467 9.23 -23.75 12.90
N ASN A 468 7.99 -23.26 12.80
CA ASN A 468 6.93 -23.83 11.98
C ASN A 468 6.56 -22.86 10.88
N VAL A 469 6.45 -23.35 9.65
CA VAL A 469 5.88 -22.61 8.51
C VAL A 469 4.73 -23.43 7.95
N ASP A 470 3.52 -22.94 8.11
CA ASP A 470 2.29 -23.60 7.71
C ASP A 470 1.58 -22.81 6.60
N LEU A 471 1.67 -23.31 5.37
CA LEU A 471 0.85 -22.85 4.25
C LEU A 471 -0.45 -23.63 4.25
N GLN A 472 -1.50 -23.03 4.79
CA GLN A 472 -2.83 -23.64 4.91
C GLN A 472 -3.68 -23.39 3.67
N SER A 473 -4.95 -23.75 3.75
CA SER A 473 -5.91 -23.63 2.65
C SER A 473 -5.90 -22.27 1.97
N GLY A 474 -5.72 -22.25 0.65
CA GLY A 474 -5.74 -21.05 -0.15
C GLY A 474 -4.48 -20.16 -0.02
N ALA A 475 -3.45 -20.64 0.69
CA ALA A 475 -2.17 -19.93 0.73
C ALA A 475 -1.45 -20.01 -0.63
N VAL A 476 -0.84 -18.91 -1.05
CA VAL A 476 -0.18 -18.81 -2.36
C VAL A 476 1.22 -18.21 -2.20
N MET A 477 2.23 -18.83 -2.81
CA MET A 477 3.58 -18.28 -2.91
C MET A 477 4.02 -18.27 -4.37
N HIS A 478 4.25 -17.08 -4.93
CA HIS A 478 4.60 -16.96 -6.35
C HIS A 478 5.50 -15.76 -6.66
N ASP A 479 6.20 -15.85 -7.79
CA ASP A 479 7.03 -14.76 -8.35
C ASP A 479 8.10 -14.22 -7.37
N ASN A 480 8.44 -14.96 -6.31
CA ASN A 480 9.53 -14.57 -5.41
C ASN A 480 10.89 -14.90 -6.05
N ASN A 481 11.86 -13.99 -5.95
CA ASN A 481 13.13 -14.07 -6.68
C ASN A 481 14.35 -14.00 -5.75
N ALA A 482 15.02 -15.12 -5.55
CA ALA A 482 16.30 -15.22 -4.85
C ALA A 482 17.47 -14.95 -5.81
N VAL A 483 17.94 -13.70 -5.86
CA VAL A 483 18.83 -13.19 -6.91
C VAL A 483 20.31 -13.62 -6.77
N VAL A 484 20.72 -14.13 -5.61
CA VAL A 484 22.11 -14.52 -5.35
C VAL A 484 22.22 -16.00 -5.01
N ASN A 485 21.35 -16.50 -4.14
CA ASN A 485 21.43 -17.83 -3.54
C ASN A 485 20.22 -18.71 -3.90
N MET A 486 19.62 -19.33 -2.92
CA MET A 486 18.68 -20.45 -3.01
C MET A 486 17.32 -20.10 -2.41
N GLY A 487 16.31 -20.93 -2.75
CA GLY A 487 15.00 -20.88 -2.16
C GLY A 487 14.21 -19.63 -2.59
N GLY A 488 13.63 -19.68 -3.77
CA GLY A 488 12.81 -18.56 -4.28
C GLY A 488 11.61 -18.32 -3.38
N ALA A 489 10.76 -19.34 -3.15
CA ALA A 489 9.65 -19.20 -2.22
C ALA A 489 10.10 -19.38 -0.77
N ILE A 490 10.66 -20.54 -0.40
CA ILE A 490 11.09 -20.83 0.97
C ILE A 490 12.54 -21.35 1.00
N TYR A 491 13.36 -20.75 1.83
CA TYR A 491 14.65 -21.30 2.23
C TYR A 491 14.61 -21.64 3.71
N ALA A 492 14.43 -22.92 4.02
CA ALA A 492 14.46 -23.42 5.39
C ALA A 492 15.89 -23.83 5.77
N TYR A 493 16.56 -22.96 6.50
CA TYR A 493 17.90 -23.22 6.99
C TYR A 493 17.85 -23.70 8.46
N ASN A 494 18.52 -24.83 8.73
CA ASN A 494 18.71 -25.36 10.08
C ASN A 494 17.40 -25.83 10.79
N ALA A 495 16.76 -26.87 10.20
CA ALA A 495 15.73 -27.69 10.84
C ALA A 495 14.39 -27.00 11.23
N ALA A 496 13.76 -26.29 10.30
CA ALA A 496 12.36 -25.86 10.44
C ALA A 496 11.36 -26.99 10.11
N ASN A 497 10.13 -26.87 10.59
CA ASN A 497 9.00 -27.72 10.19
C ASN A 497 8.21 -26.97 9.11
N ILE A 498 8.12 -27.50 7.91
CA ILE A 498 7.40 -26.89 6.79
C ILE A 498 6.20 -27.75 6.44
N ASN A 499 5.01 -27.17 6.45
CA ASN A 499 3.78 -27.85 6.06
C ASN A 499 3.08 -27.06 4.96
N ILE A 500 2.80 -27.72 3.81
CA ILE A 500 2.10 -27.14 2.67
C ILE A 500 0.83 -27.96 2.44
N ALA A 501 -0.34 -27.34 2.62
CA ALA A 501 -1.63 -27.99 2.41
C ALA A 501 -1.88 -28.29 0.92
N ALA A 502 -2.68 -29.29 0.65
CA ALA A 502 -2.95 -29.77 -0.72
C ALA A 502 -3.60 -28.71 -1.65
N ASN A 503 -4.33 -27.78 -1.09
CA ASN A 503 -5.00 -26.69 -1.81
C ASN A 503 -4.27 -25.34 -1.73
N SER A 504 -3.00 -25.36 -1.34
CA SER A 504 -2.07 -24.24 -1.46
C SER A 504 -1.43 -24.24 -2.84
N ALA A 505 -0.93 -23.09 -3.30
CA ALA A 505 -0.22 -22.96 -4.58
C ALA A 505 1.18 -22.40 -4.38
N VAL A 506 2.17 -23.01 -5.03
CA VAL A 506 3.57 -22.53 -5.07
C VAL A 506 4.03 -22.61 -6.52
N TYR A 507 4.30 -21.45 -7.16
CA TYR A 507 4.64 -21.41 -8.59
C TYR A 507 5.44 -20.17 -8.96
N ASN A 508 6.10 -20.14 -10.14
CA ASN A 508 6.86 -19.04 -10.72
C ASN A 508 7.96 -18.44 -9.81
N ASN A 509 8.29 -19.08 -8.71
CA ASN A 509 9.42 -18.58 -7.91
C ASN A 509 10.72 -18.93 -8.60
N THR A 510 11.76 -18.15 -8.36
CA THR A 510 13.07 -18.30 -9.00
C THR A 510 14.19 -18.19 -7.98
N ALA A 511 15.22 -19.00 -8.15
CA ALA A 511 16.44 -18.92 -7.38
C ALA A 511 17.66 -19.04 -8.30
N LYS A 512 18.72 -18.30 -8.00
CA LYS A 512 19.90 -18.28 -8.86
C LYS A 512 20.65 -19.62 -8.88
N THR A 513 20.68 -20.34 -7.78
CA THR A 513 21.52 -21.53 -7.64
C THR A 513 20.73 -22.82 -7.49
N ALA A 514 19.71 -22.89 -6.62
CA ALA A 514 18.93 -24.11 -6.40
C ALA A 514 17.62 -23.81 -5.66
N GLY A 515 16.61 -24.67 -5.83
CA GLY A 515 15.35 -24.61 -5.12
C GLY A 515 14.53 -23.37 -5.51
N ASP A 516 14.13 -23.30 -6.77
CA ASP A 516 13.27 -22.19 -7.23
C ASP A 516 12.08 -22.00 -6.30
N ASP A 517 11.42 -23.05 -5.89
CA ASP A 517 10.34 -22.97 -4.93
C ASP A 517 10.81 -23.22 -3.49
N LEU A 518 11.43 -24.36 -3.23
CA LEU A 518 11.77 -24.76 -1.86
C LEU A 518 13.22 -25.23 -1.75
N LEU A 519 13.88 -24.82 -0.67
CA LEU A 519 15.13 -25.41 -0.23
C LEU A 519 15.07 -25.73 1.27
N PHE A 520 15.37 -26.97 1.61
CA PHE A 520 15.39 -27.48 2.99
C PHE A 520 16.77 -27.96 3.38
N ASN A 521 17.30 -27.44 4.47
CA ASN A 521 18.51 -27.94 5.10
C ASN A 521 18.19 -28.44 6.52
N GLY A 522 18.12 -29.75 6.67
CA GLY A 522 17.78 -30.38 7.95
C GLY A 522 16.32 -30.20 8.41
N ALA A 523 15.44 -29.69 7.57
CA ALA A 523 14.03 -29.44 7.90
C ALA A 523 13.19 -30.73 7.83
N THR A 524 12.10 -30.75 8.60
CA THR A 524 10.99 -31.71 8.38
C THR A 524 9.93 -31.03 7.54
N PHE A 525 9.29 -31.79 6.66
CA PHE A 525 8.29 -31.22 5.78
C PHE A 525 7.14 -32.18 5.47
N THR A 526 5.96 -31.58 5.26
CA THR A 526 4.78 -32.25 4.71
C THR A 526 4.40 -31.51 3.44
N LEU A 527 4.48 -32.19 2.30
CA LEU A 527 4.20 -31.63 0.99
C LEU A 527 2.99 -32.31 0.35
N PRO A 528 2.13 -31.59 -0.37
CA PRO A 528 1.05 -32.19 -1.13
C PRO A 528 1.62 -32.99 -2.29
N ASN A 529 0.98 -34.13 -2.59
CA ASN A 529 1.34 -34.95 -3.76
C ASN A 529 2.84 -35.31 -3.87
N ALA A 530 3.51 -35.57 -2.74
CA ALA A 530 4.87 -36.04 -2.70
C ALA A 530 4.98 -37.48 -3.27
N LYS A 531 4.68 -37.66 -4.56
CA LYS A 531 4.70 -38.96 -5.26
C LYS A 531 5.55 -38.85 -6.51
N LYS A 532 6.20 -39.99 -6.86
CA LYS A 532 6.85 -40.13 -8.17
C LYS A 532 5.76 -40.15 -9.24
N MET A 533 5.82 -39.25 -10.22
CA MET A 533 4.88 -39.15 -11.31
C MET A 533 5.58 -39.37 -12.65
N SER A 534 4.86 -39.90 -13.62
CA SER A 534 5.29 -40.06 -15.01
C SER A 534 4.38 -39.23 -15.92
N GLY A 535 4.94 -38.57 -16.93
CA GLY A 535 4.22 -37.86 -17.96
C GLY A 535 4.61 -36.35 -18.05
N ASP A 536 4.12 -35.67 -19.06
CA ASP A 536 4.41 -34.26 -19.33
C ASP A 536 3.85 -33.37 -18.24
N ARG A 537 4.70 -32.57 -17.65
CA ARG A 537 4.40 -31.59 -16.62
C ARG A 537 4.99 -30.25 -17.03
N ILE A 538 4.25 -29.20 -16.80
CA ILE A 538 4.73 -27.86 -17.03
C ILE A 538 4.42 -27.02 -15.79
N LEU A 539 5.28 -26.08 -15.54
CA LEU A 539 5.05 -25.02 -14.57
C LEU A 539 3.93 -24.14 -15.12
N SER A 540 2.82 -24.10 -14.42
CA SER A 540 1.74 -23.18 -14.72
C SER A 540 2.04 -21.83 -14.08
N SER A 541 1.73 -20.74 -14.78
CA SER A 541 1.68 -19.39 -14.22
C SER A 541 0.42 -19.15 -13.37
N ASP A 542 -0.46 -20.15 -13.31
CA ASP A 542 -1.77 -20.03 -12.64
C ASP A 542 -1.77 -20.77 -11.30
N LYS A 543 -2.73 -20.44 -10.43
CA LYS A 543 -3.00 -21.11 -9.14
C LYS A 543 -3.46 -22.57 -9.32
N ALA A 544 -2.72 -23.34 -10.09
CA ALA A 544 -3.04 -24.73 -10.34
C ALA A 544 -2.61 -25.61 -9.17
N GLU A 545 -3.32 -26.70 -8.96
CA GLU A 545 -2.99 -27.72 -7.96
C GLU A 545 -1.57 -28.26 -8.18
N ILE A 546 -0.81 -28.42 -7.10
CA ILE A 546 0.52 -29.06 -7.14
C ILE A 546 0.31 -30.55 -7.36
N ILE A 547 0.80 -31.08 -8.49
CA ILE A 547 0.67 -32.51 -8.84
C ILE A 547 1.94 -33.31 -8.57
N GLY A 548 3.00 -32.69 -8.14
CA GLY A 548 4.27 -33.32 -7.80
C GLY A 548 5.38 -32.28 -7.64
N TRP A 549 6.59 -32.77 -7.53
CA TRP A 549 7.78 -31.95 -7.30
C TRP A 549 8.92 -32.40 -8.18
N TYR A 550 9.66 -31.45 -8.74
CA TYR A 550 10.91 -31.70 -9.43
C TYR A 550 12.07 -31.48 -8.49
N HIS A 551 13.12 -32.26 -8.64
CA HIS A 551 14.40 -31.95 -8.05
C HIS A 551 14.98 -30.69 -8.74
N ASP A 552 15.43 -29.72 -7.96
CA ASP A 552 15.90 -28.43 -8.49
C ASP A 552 17.27 -28.06 -7.93
N GLY A 553 18.28 -28.81 -8.36
CA GLY A 553 19.66 -28.61 -7.98
C GLY A 553 20.11 -29.46 -6.79
N TRP A 554 21.36 -29.92 -6.82
CA TRP A 554 21.96 -30.69 -5.77
C TRP A 554 22.97 -29.88 -4.98
N PHE A 555 22.90 -30.02 -3.66
CA PHE A 555 24.02 -29.82 -2.81
C PHE A 555 24.86 -31.11 -2.86
N LYS A 556 25.72 -31.25 -3.85
CA LYS A 556 26.72 -32.28 -3.79
C LYS A 556 27.89 -31.75 -2.95
N TRP A 557 27.90 -32.10 -1.67
CA TRP A 557 29.10 -32.01 -0.89
C TRP A 557 30.12 -32.93 -1.56
N ASN A 558 31.03 -32.36 -2.32
CA ASN A 558 32.15 -33.14 -2.87
C ASN A 558 33.20 -33.33 -1.77
N ALA A 559 33.10 -34.41 -1.01
CA ALA A 559 34.10 -34.82 -0.01
C ALA A 559 35.51 -35.06 -0.59
N ALA A 560 35.65 -34.98 -1.92
CA ALA A 560 36.97 -35.14 -2.59
C ALA A 560 37.71 -33.82 -2.84
N ALA A 561 37.05 -32.66 -2.71
CA ALA A 561 37.68 -31.34 -2.84
C ALA A 561 38.00 -30.78 -1.45
N ASN A 562 39.02 -31.28 -0.82
CA ASN A 562 39.54 -30.83 0.47
C ASN A 562 40.37 -29.53 0.30
N ASP A 563 40.00 -28.67 -0.67
CA ASP A 563 40.73 -27.46 -1.03
C ASP A 563 40.08 -26.16 -0.53
N GLY A 564 39.04 -26.27 0.32
CA GLY A 564 38.35 -25.11 0.87
C GLY A 564 37.50 -24.35 -0.14
N THR A 565 37.42 -24.80 -1.39
CA THR A 565 36.50 -24.28 -2.40
C THR A 565 35.23 -25.14 -2.46
N GLY A 566 34.37 -25.08 -1.46
CA GLY A 566 33.07 -25.72 -1.49
C GLY A 566 32.21 -25.17 -2.66
N GLY A 567 32.44 -25.71 -3.83
CA GLY A 567 31.68 -25.41 -5.02
C GLY A 567 30.34 -26.12 -4.97
N PHE A 568 29.27 -25.38 -4.99
CA PHE A 568 27.94 -25.89 -5.37
C PHE A 568 28.07 -26.37 -6.82
N ASP A 569 27.79 -27.63 -7.06
CA ASP A 569 27.70 -28.13 -8.43
C ASP A 569 26.26 -27.85 -8.93
N PRO A 570 26.05 -26.89 -9.85
CA PRO A 570 24.72 -26.52 -10.32
C PRO A 570 24.10 -27.56 -11.25
N ILE A 571 24.58 -28.81 -11.22
CA ILE A 571 24.51 -29.77 -12.31
C ILE A 571 23.09 -30.22 -12.63
N ASP A 572 22.13 -30.18 -11.74
CA ASP A 572 20.80 -30.77 -12.05
C ASP A 572 19.65 -29.81 -11.72
N ARG A 573 19.72 -28.58 -12.25
CA ARG A 573 18.53 -27.71 -12.24
C ARG A 573 17.44 -28.36 -13.09
N TRP A 574 16.22 -28.34 -12.58
CA TRP A 574 15.08 -28.77 -13.38
C TRP A 574 15.05 -27.96 -14.70
N THR A 575 14.75 -28.63 -15.82
CA THR A 575 14.44 -28.00 -17.10
C THR A 575 13.17 -28.65 -17.63
N ALA A 576 12.48 -27.98 -18.54
CA ALA A 576 11.33 -28.58 -19.21
C ALA A 576 11.70 -29.90 -19.92
N GLU A 577 12.98 -30.09 -20.27
CA GLU A 577 13.52 -31.28 -20.93
C GLU A 577 13.87 -32.40 -19.92
N THR A 578 14.19 -32.08 -18.66
CA THR A 578 14.53 -33.04 -17.60
C THR A 578 13.34 -33.40 -16.72
N ALA A 579 12.13 -32.98 -17.09
CA ALA A 579 10.89 -33.10 -16.33
C ALA A 579 10.44 -34.55 -16.02
N ASP A 580 11.16 -35.57 -16.48
CA ASP A 580 10.80 -37.00 -16.30
C ASP A 580 11.33 -37.62 -15.00
N GLU A 581 12.22 -36.94 -14.27
CA GLU A 581 12.79 -37.47 -13.04
C GLU A 581 12.27 -36.74 -11.80
N TYR A 582 11.16 -37.19 -11.26
CA TYR A 582 10.74 -36.89 -9.92
C TYR A 582 11.47 -37.79 -8.92
N ILE A 583 12.20 -37.17 -7.98
CA ILE A 583 12.85 -37.88 -6.90
C ILE A 583 11.91 -37.89 -5.69
N PRO A 584 11.53 -39.07 -5.16
CA PRO A 584 10.84 -39.11 -3.88
C PRO A 584 11.73 -38.45 -2.83
N VAL A 585 11.14 -37.61 -2.01
CA VAL A 585 11.78 -36.97 -0.90
C VAL A 585 12.13 -38.03 0.14
N GLU A 586 13.26 -38.68 -0.01
CA GLU A 586 13.81 -39.53 1.04
C GLU A 586 14.55 -38.64 2.03
N LYS A 587 14.30 -38.87 3.32
CA LYS A 587 15.02 -38.26 4.43
C LYS A 587 16.48 -38.64 4.38
N ASP A 588 17.24 -38.03 3.54
CA ASP A 588 18.69 -38.09 3.59
C ASP A 588 19.23 -36.81 4.23
N SER A 589 20.37 -36.88 4.86
CA SER A 589 21.03 -35.84 5.63
C SER A 589 21.51 -34.64 4.79
N HIS A 590 20.99 -34.49 3.58
CA HIS A 590 21.40 -33.47 2.61
C HIS A 590 20.31 -32.42 2.40
N ALA A 591 20.72 -31.25 1.96
CA ALA A 591 19.76 -30.21 1.57
C ALA A 591 18.90 -30.66 0.38
N ILE A 592 17.61 -30.49 0.47
CA ILE A 592 16.63 -30.84 -0.55
C ILE A 592 16.16 -29.59 -1.25
N SER A 593 16.32 -29.55 -2.58
CA SER A 593 15.91 -28.44 -3.42
C SER A 593 14.78 -28.87 -4.34
N LEU A 594 13.68 -28.18 -4.36
CA LEU A 594 12.48 -28.58 -5.08
C LEU A 594 11.87 -27.44 -5.92
N LYS A 595 11.24 -27.86 -7.03
CA LYS A 595 10.36 -27.04 -7.87
C LYS A 595 8.99 -27.70 -7.94
N ALA A 596 7.93 -26.99 -7.68
CA ALA A 596 6.56 -27.50 -7.76
C ALA A 596 6.18 -27.83 -9.21
N ALA A 597 5.55 -28.98 -9.39
CA ALA A 597 5.02 -29.41 -10.67
C ALA A 597 3.51 -29.19 -10.72
N HIS A 598 3.04 -28.58 -11.77
CA HIS A 598 1.63 -28.33 -12.05
C HIS A 598 1.19 -29.05 -13.32
N PRO A 599 -0.10 -29.37 -13.50
CA PRO A 599 -0.57 -29.92 -14.75
C PRO A 599 -0.39 -28.90 -15.87
N LEU A 600 0.04 -29.37 -17.02
CA LEU A 600 0.04 -28.56 -18.23
C LEU A 600 -1.40 -28.29 -18.62
N MET A 601 -1.76 -27.02 -18.63
CA MET A 601 -3.10 -26.56 -19.01
C MET A 601 -3.05 -25.93 -20.39
N TYR A 602 -4.05 -26.23 -21.20
CA TYR A 602 -4.28 -25.55 -22.45
C TYR A 602 -5.66 -24.91 -22.49
N THR A 603 -5.77 -23.89 -23.29
CA THR A 603 -7.01 -23.13 -23.45
C THR A 603 -7.70 -23.50 -24.73
N LEU A 604 -9.00 -23.78 -24.63
CA LEU A 604 -9.92 -23.88 -25.75
C LEU A 604 -10.76 -22.61 -25.84
N THR A 605 -10.62 -21.88 -26.93
CA THR A 605 -11.36 -20.65 -27.19
C THR A 605 -12.27 -20.83 -28.40
N TYR A 606 -13.48 -20.27 -28.35
CA TYR A 606 -14.42 -20.24 -29.45
C TYR A 606 -14.57 -18.80 -29.96
N ASP A 607 -14.07 -18.55 -31.15
CA ASP A 607 -14.17 -17.24 -31.80
C ASP A 607 -15.28 -17.29 -32.87
N VAL A 608 -16.25 -16.40 -32.73
CA VAL A 608 -17.47 -16.43 -33.59
C VAL A 608 -17.63 -15.10 -34.28
N THR A 609 -17.75 -15.17 -35.59
CA THR A 609 -17.88 -13.97 -36.44
C THR A 609 -19.06 -14.09 -37.39
N GLY A 610 -19.37 -13.02 -38.13
CA GLY A 610 -20.41 -13.01 -39.16
C GLY A 610 -21.78 -12.52 -38.63
N ASP A 611 -22.84 -13.01 -39.28
CA ASP A 611 -24.24 -12.61 -39.01
C ASP A 611 -24.80 -13.44 -37.86
N LEU A 612 -24.67 -13.02 -36.63
CA LEU A 612 -25.12 -13.83 -35.47
C LEU A 612 -26.65 -13.87 -35.35
N PRO A 613 -27.26 -15.04 -35.11
CA PRO A 613 -28.66 -15.13 -34.75
C PRO A 613 -28.96 -14.35 -33.47
N GLU A 614 -30.15 -13.79 -33.38
CA GLU A 614 -30.60 -13.09 -32.17
C GLU A 614 -30.56 -14.03 -30.95
N GLY A 615 -29.92 -13.60 -29.85
CA GLY A 615 -29.74 -14.42 -28.65
C GLY A 615 -28.62 -15.46 -28.70
N TYR A 616 -27.82 -15.52 -29.76
CA TYR A 616 -26.69 -16.44 -29.83
C TYR A 616 -25.55 -16.01 -28.88
N THR A 617 -25.09 -16.95 -28.07
CA THR A 617 -23.92 -16.78 -27.19
C THR A 617 -22.83 -17.77 -27.62
N ALA A 618 -21.61 -17.26 -27.84
CA ALA A 618 -20.47 -18.10 -28.09
C ALA A 618 -20.19 -19.04 -26.89
N PRO A 619 -19.73 -20.29 -27.13
CA PRO A 619 -19.33 -21.15 -26.04
C PRO A 619 -18.24 -20.52 -25.18
N ALA A 620 -18.34 -20.73 -23.86
CA ALA A 620 -17.38 -20.19 -22.92
C ALA A 620 -15.96 -20.75 -23.16
N LYS A 621 -14.94 -19.91 -22.96
CA LYS A 621 -13.53 -20.33 -22.94
C LYS A 621 -13.34 -21.39 -21.85
N GLN A 622 -12.61 -22.46 -22.15
CA GLN A 622 -12.29 -23.54 -21.24
C GLN A 622 -10.79 -23.66 -21.06
N THR A 623 -10.34 -23.89 -19.84
CA THR A 623 -8.94 -24.22 -19.54
C THR A 623 -8.92 -25.68 -19.06
N LEU A 624 -8.20 -26.53 -19.77
CA LEU A 624 -8.21 -27.99 -19.58
C LEU A 624 -6.79 -28.53 -19.47
N VAL A 625 -6.62 -29.62 -18.73
CA VAL A 625 -5.32 -30.31 -18.65
C VAL A 625 -4.94 -30.85 -20.03
N LYS A 626 -3.66 -30.78 -20.41
CA LYS A 626 -3.12 -31.34 -21.66
C LYS A 626 -3.58 -32.81 -21.82
N GLY A 627 -4.11 -33.11 -22.99
CA GLY A 627 -4.59 -34.44 -23.34
C GLY A 627 -5.96 -34.77 -22.79
N SER A 628 -6.62 -33.86 -22.04
CA SER A 628 -8.03 -34.04 -21.64
C SER A 628 -8.92 -34.08 -22.88
N SER A 629 -9.92 -34.95 -22.83
CA SER A 629 -10.98 -34.95 -23.81
C SER A 629 -11.90 -33.74 -23.60
N TYR A 630 -12.31 -33.13 -24.69
CA TYR A 630 -13.39 -32.11 -24.70
C TYR A 630 -14.33 -32.42 -25.88
N THR A 631 -15.57 -32.04 -25.73
CA THR A 631 -16.54 -32.11 -26.82
C THR A 631 -16.62 -30.73 -27.49
N VAL A 632 -16.41 -30.71 -28.80
CA VAL A 632 -16.59 -29.46 -29.57
C VAL A 632 -18.03 -29.00 -29.40
N ALA A 633 -18.24 -27.76 -29.07
CA ALA A 633 -19.57 -27.22 -28.77
C ALA A 633 -20.53 -27.44 -29.95
N ASP A 634 -21.69 -28.02 -29.65
CA ASP A 634 -22.71 -28.22 -30.64
C ASP A 634 -23.44 -26.93 -30.96
N VAL A 635 -23.46 -26.56 -32.24
CA VAL A 635 -24.12 -25.33 -32.72
C VAL A 635 -25.06 -25.77 -33.86
N PRO A 636 -26.34 -25.39 -33.83
CA PRO A 636 -27.28 -25.73 -34.93
C PRO A 636 -26.72 -25.21 -36.27
N ALA A 637 -26.71 -26.11 -37.26
CA ALA A 637 -26.22 -25.78 -38.61
C ALA A 637 -27.04 -24.66 -39.27
N SER A 638 -28.27 -24.45 -38.87
CA SER A 638 -29.11 -23.34 -39.32
C SER A 638 -30.21 -22.96 -38.33
N VAL A 639 -30.47 -21.67 -38.23
CA VAL A 639 -31.55 -21.10 -37.42
C VAL A 639 -32.36 -20.14 -38.26
N SER A 640 -33.68 -20.26 -38.24
CA SER A 640 -34.56 -19.27 -38.88
C SER A 640 -34.74 -18.08 -37.97
N GLY A 641 -34.61 -16.87 -38.48
CA GLY A 641 -34.76 -15.63 -37.70
C GLY A 641 -34.87 -14.41 -38.56
N THR A 642 -34.84 -13.28 -37.90
CA THR A 642 -34.94 -11.94 -38.53
C THR A 642 -33.64 -11.21 -38.35
N LYS A 643 -33.09 -10.67 -39.43
CA LYS A 643 -31.98 -9.71 -39.36
C LYS A 643 -32.42 -8.38 -39.97
N ASP A 644 -32.32 -7.30 -39.27
CA ASP A 644 -32.71 -5.92 -39.71
C ASP A 644 -34.17 -5.88 -40.23
N GLY A 645 -35.09 -6.56 -39.53
CA GLY A 645 -36.50 -6.66 -39.94
C GLY A 645 -36.77 -7.60 -41.13
N VAL A 646 -35.78 -8.30 -41.61
CA VAL A 646 -35.89 -9.21 -42.76
C VAL A 646 -35.84 -10.66 -42.31
N ASN A 647 -36.89 -11.43 -42.62
CA ASN A 647 -36.91 -12.87 -42.36
C ASN A 647 -35.91 -13.62 -43.25
N GLY A 648 -35.19 -14.54 -42.68
CA GLY A 648 -34.19 -15.35 -43.36
C GLY A 648 -33.70 -16.56 -42.56
N THR A 649 -32.61 -17.13 -42.97
CA THR A 649 -31.95 -18.25 -42.31
C THR A 649 -30.49 -17.89 -42.01
N PHE A 650 -30.13 -18.03 -40.77
CA PHE A 650 -28.73 -18.00 -40.33
C PHE A 650 -28.14 -19.39 -40.48
N SER A 651 -27.03 -19.50 -41.17
CA SER A 651 -26.32 -20.78 -41.36
C SER A 651 -24.94 -20.69 -40.70
N PHE A 652 -24.58 -21.71 -39.91
CA PHE A 652 -23.29 -21.84 -39.24
C PHE A 652 -22.35 -22.71 -40.06
N ASN A 653 -21.11 -22.27 -40.28
CA ASN A 653 -20.16 -22.97 -41.14
C ASN A 653 -19.34 -24.07 -40.46
N GLY A 654 -19.68 -24.41 -39.19
CA GLY A 654 -18.95 -25.36 -38.35
C GLY A 654 -17.70 -24.73 -37.69
N TRP A 655 -17.20 -25.37 -36.64
CA TRP A 655 -15.99 -24.96 -35.96
C TRP A 655 -14.74 -25.35 -36.73
N LYS A 656 -13.85 -24.41 -36.98
CA LYS A 656 -12.63 -24.60 -37.77
C LYS A 656 -11.41 -24.17 -37.01
N LYS A 657 -10.32 -24.90 -37.20
CA LYS A 657 -8.96 -24.42 -36.82
C LYS A 657 -8.49 -23.37 -37.82
N ASP A 658 -7.37 -22.72 -37.48
CA ASP A 658 -6.67 -21.74 -38.36
C ASP A 658 -6.33 -22.32 -39.74
N ASP A 659 -6.05 -23.62 -39.83
CA ASP A 659 -5.76 -24.34 -41.07
C ASP A 659 -7.01 -24.66 -41.88
N GLY A 660 -8.19 -24.31 -41.42
CA GLY A 660 -9.49 -24.55 -42.06
C GLY A 660 -10.08 -25.93 -41.77
N THR A 661 -9.43 -26.78 -40.98
CA THR A 661 -9.94 -28.09 -40.59
C THR A 661 -11.18 -27.97 -39.72
N VAL A 662 -12.28 -28.59 -40.12
CA VAL A 662 -13.51 -28.62 -39.32
C VAL A 662 -13.39 -29.67 -38.21
N LEU A 663 -13.67 -29.28 -36.97
CA LEU A 663 -13.72 -30.17 -35.82
C LEU A 663 -15.14 -30.38 -35.33
N THR A 664 -15.44 -31.63 -34.98
CA THR A 664 -16.73 -32.03 -34.37
C THR A 664 -16.51 -33.15 -33.36
N GLY A 665 -17.46 -33.33 -32.44
CA GLY A 665 -17.44 -34.41 -31.46
C GLY A 665 -16.33 -34.30 -30.44
N GLU A 666 -15.93 -35.44 -29.88
CA GLU A 666 -14.91 -35.55 -28.86
C GLU A 666 -13.49 -35.40 -29.45
N GLN A 667 -12.69 -34.53 -28.89
CA GLN A 667 -11.33 -34.26 -29.29
C GLN A 667 -10.42 -34.26 -28.05
N LYS A 668 -9.09 -34.32 -28.26
CA LYS A 668 -8.09 -34.14 -27.20
C LYS A 668 -7.38 -32.81 -27.34
N LEU A 669 -7.29 -32.04 -26.25
CA LEU A 669 -6.61 -30.77 -26.23
C LEU A 669 -5.10 -30.99 -26.00
N THR A 670 -4.29 -30.78 -27.02
CA THR A 670 -2.84 -31.02 -27.01
C THR A 670 -2.01 -29.76 -27.12
N ALA A 671 -2.64 -28.62 -27.36
CA ALA A 671 -2.09 -27.28 -27.42
C ALA A 671 -3.23 -26.27 -27.20
N ASP A 672 -2.90 -25.00 -26.97
CA ASP A 672 -3.90 -23.93 -27.03
C ASP A 672 -4.61 -24.00 -28.40
N LEU A 673 -5.91 -23.90 -28.38
CA LEU A 673 -6.73 -24.07 -29.56
C LEU A 673 -7.82 -22.99 -29.63
N THR A 674 -7.82 -22.26 -30.72
CA THR A 674 -8.94 -21.38 -31.06
C THR A 674 -9.73 -22.03 -32.19
N LEU A 675 -11.04 -22.17 -31.99
CA LEU A 675 -11.97 -22.67 -32.98
C LEU A 675 -12.80 -21.49 -33.51
N HIS A 676 -12.71 -21.27 -34.82
CA HIS A 676 -13.41 -20.19 -35.53
C HIS A 676 -14.72 -20.68 -36.11
N GLY A 677 -15.80 -19.97 -35.83
CA GLY A 677 -17.11 -20.22 -36.37
C GLY A 677 -17.67 -18.98 -37.07
N VAL A 678 -18.32 -19.17 -38.22
CA VAL A 678 -18.89 -18.01 -38.95
C VAL A 678 -20.38 -18.27 -39.21
N TRP A 679 -21.21 -17.34 -38.79
CA TRP A 679 -22.61 -17.30 -39.14
C TRP A 679 -22.84 -16.46 -40.40
N THR A 680 -23.68 -16.93 -41.32
CA THR A 680 -24.07 -16.24 -42.54
C THR A 680 -25.58 -16.12 -42.61
N PHE A 681 -26.12 -14.94 -42.81
CA PHE A 681 -27.54 -14.74 -42.98
C PHE A 681 -27.94 -14.81 -44.45
N THR A 682 -28.92 -15.67 -44.79
CA THR A 682 -29.51 -15.72 -46.11
C THR A 682 -30.96 -15.29 -46.02
N LYS A 683 -31.28 -14.20 -46.72
CA LYS A 683 -32.64 -13.67 -46.80
C LYS A 683 -33.58 -14.67 -47.48
N LYS A 684 -34.76 -14.90 -46.95
CA LYS A 684 -35.81 -15.69 -47.60
C LYS A 684 -36.28 -14.92 -48.82
N SER A 685 -36.02 -15.50 -50.02
CA SER A 685 -36.36 -14.87 -51.30
C SER A 685 -37.88 -14.80 -51.48
N SER A 686 -38.46 -13.60 -51.35
CA SER A 686 -39.69 -13.26 -52.05
C SER A 686 -39.25 -12.57 -53.33
N GLY A 687 -39.53 -13.22 -54.47
CA GLY A 687 -39.07 -12.72 -55.78
C GLY A 687 -39.46 -11.27 -56.04
N GLY A 688 -38.44 -10.49 -56.48
CA GLY A 688 -38.62 -9.08 -56.89
C GLY A 688 -37.29 -8.32 -56.77
N GLY A 689 -36.64 -8.03 -57.88
CA GLY A 689 -35.29 -7.53 -58.04
C GLY A 689 -34.97 -6.14 -57.47
N GLY A 690 -33.70 -5.85 -57.43
CA GLY A 690 -33.15 -4.48 -57.32
C GLY A 690 -31.95 -4.34 -56.43
N GLY A 691 -30.77 -4.10 -57.00
CA GLY A 691 -29.48 -4.03 -56.38
C GLY A 691 -29.26 -2.87 -55.41
N GLY A 692 -28.16 -2.91 -54.70
CA GLY A 692 -27.67 -1.78 -53.91
C GLY A 692 -26.68 -2.20 -52.82
N GLY A 693 -25.45 -1.84 -53.03
CA GLY A 693 -24.22 -1.81 -52.27
C GLY A 693 -24.18 -2.08 -50.80
N GLY A 694 -23.19 -2.87 -50.41
CA GLY A 694 -22.87 -3.14 -49.01
C GLY A 694 -22.43 -1.87 -48.26
N ARG A 695 -23.06 -1.65 -47.11
CA ARG A 695 -22.54 -0.73 -46.09
C ARG A 695 -22.08 -1.53 -44.88
N LYS A 696 -20.81 -1.27 -44.51
CA LYS A 696 -20.25 -1.67 -43.20
C LYS A 696 -21.19 -1.17 -42.07
N PRO A 697 -21.26 -1.88 -40.92
CA PRO A 697 -22.04 -1.37 -39.79
C PRO A 697 -21.43 -0.03 -39.32
N THR A 698 -22.24 0.98 -39.31
CA THR A 698 -21.92 2.33 -38.86
C THR A 698 -21.97 2.33 -37.33
N VAL A 699 -20.83 2.58 -36.68
CA VAL A 699 -20.85 2.98 -35.29
C VAL A 699 -21.58 4.34 -35.25
N THR A 700 -22.70 4.43 -34.54
CA THR A 700 -23.39 5.69 -34.37
C THR A 700 -22.59 6.52 -33.37
N ILE A 701 -21.92 7.55 -33.85
CA ILE A 701 -21.22 8.53 -33.01
C ILE A 701 -22.29 9.52 -32.60
N PRO A 702 -22.53 9.75 -31.29
CA PRO A 702 -23.45 10.77 -30.82
C PRO A 702 -23.02 12.15 -31.33
N ASP A 703 -23.97 12.99 -31.67
CA ASP A 703 -23.71 14.32 -32.25
C ASP A 703 -23.52 15.42 -31.18
N ASP A 704 -23.75 15.10 -29.90
CA ASP A 704 -23.68 16.04 -28.79
C ASP A 704 -22.93 15.50 -27.56
N VAL A 705 -22.05 16.33 -27.03
CA VAL A 705 -21.44 16.12 -25.72
C VAL A 705 -22.41 16.66 -24.66
N PRO A 706 -22.58 15.99 -23.48
CA PRO A 706 -23.46 16.49 -22.43
C PRO A 706 -23.12 17.92 -22.00
N THR A 707 -24.14 18.74 -21.78
CA THR A 707 -23.97 20.12 -21.35
C THR A 707 -23.18 20.19 -20.03
N GLY A 708 -22.09 20.93 -20.00
CA GLY A 708 -21.20 21.06 -18.83
C GLY A 708 -19.96 20.18 -18.80
N LEU A 709 -19.84 19.25 -19.77
CA LEU A 709 -18.59 18.51 -19.99
C LEU A 709 -17.79 19.12 -21.16
N ASN A 710 -16.47 19.15 -21.02
CA ASN A 710 -15.55 19.65 -22.02
C ASN A 710 -15.22 18.56 -23.04
N GLY A 711 -15.85 18.59 -24.20
CA GLY A 711 -15.56 17.72 -25.34
C GLY A 711 -14.46 18.24 -26.27
N ASP A 712 -14.12 19.53 -26.20
CA ASP A 712 -13.24 20.19 -27.17
C ASP A 712 -11.76 20.14 -26.81
N ASP A 713 -11.45 20.23 -25.52
CA ASP A 713 -10.05 20.19 -25.02
C ASP A 713 -9.65 18.75 -24.68
N HIS A 714 -8.81 18.16 -25.49
CA HIS A 714 -8.32 16.79 -25.28
C HIS A 714 -7.12 16.75 -24.33
N TYR A 715 -7.33 17.14 -23.07
CA TYR A 715 -6.39 16.87 -21.99
C TYR A 715 -6.54 15.43 -21.49
N ALA A 716 -5.41 14.81 -21.18
CA ALA A 716 -5.42 13.55 -20.46
C ALA A 716 -6.16 13.71 -19.12
N TYR A 717 -7.18 12.91 -18.90
CA TYR A 717 -7.99 12.94 -17.67
C TYR A 717 -7.71 11.77 -16.74
N ILE A 718 -6.98 10.77 -17.24
CA ILE A 718 -6.41 9.67 -16.45
C ILE A 718 -4.91 9.91 -16.30
N VAL A 719 -4.45 9.78 -15.09
CA VAL A 719 -3.02 9.76 -14.73
C VAL A 719 -2.65 8.32 -14.39
N GLY A 720 -1.51 7.84 -14.89
CA GLY A 720 -0.99 6.52 -14.54
C GLY A 720 -0.56 6.48 -13.07
N TYR A 721 -0.36 5.29 -12.58
CA TYR A 721 0.10 5.07 -11.21
C TYR A 721 1.63 5.30 -11.08
N PRO A 722 2.14 5.53 -9.86
CA PRO A 722 3.57 5.73 -9.62
C PRO A 722 4.46 4.57 -10.08
N ASN A 723 3.89 3.36 -10.21
CA ASN A 723 4.58 2.18 -10.74
C ASN A 723 4.76 2.21 -12.28
N GLY A 724 4.30 3.27 -12.95
CA GLY A 724 4.40 3.45 -14.40
C GLY A 724 3.32 2.72 -15.20
N ASN A 725 2.31 2.14 -14.57
CA ASN A 725 1.19 1.44 -15.20
C ASN A 725 -0.08 2.28 -15.23
N VAL A 726 -1.02 1.94 -16.10
CA VAL A 726 -2.36 2.52 -16.14
C VAL A 726 -3.45 1.57 -15.60
N GLU A 727 -3.10 0.29 -15.45
CA GLU A 727 -3.93 -0.78 -14.90
C GLU A 727 -5.30 -0.93 -15.57
N PRO A 728 -5.35 -1.17 -16.90
CA PRO A 728 -6.61 -1.18 -17.65
C PRO A 728 -7.61 -2.22 -17.15
N ASN A 729 -7.14 -3.34 -16.63
CA ASN A 729 -7.98 -4.44 -16.14
C ASN A 729 -8.32 -4.35 -14.64
N GLY A 730 -7.75 -3.38 -13.91
CA GLY A 730 -8.07 -3.10 -12.52
C GLY A 730 -9.46 -2.50 -12.37
N ASN A 731 -10.11 -2.72 -11.22
CA ASN A 731 -11.36 -2.03 -10.90
C ASN A 731 -11.08 -0.55 -10.64
N ILE A 732 -12.00 0.32 -11.06
CA ILE A 732 -11.93 1.75 -10.75
C ILE A 732 -12.81 2.08 -9.55
N THR A 733 -12.32 2.95 -8.68
CA THR A 733 -13.04 3.35 -7.46
C THR A 733 -14.05 4.46 -7.73
N ARG A 734 -14.99 4.63 -6.80
CA ARG A 734 -16.00 5.69 -6.85
C ARG A 734 -15.37 7.08 -6.79
N ALA A 735 -14.31 7.26 -6.00
CA ALA A 735 -13.55 8.51 -5.92
C ALA A 735 -12.82 8.84 -7.22
N GLU A 736 -12.14 7.86 -7.84
CA GLU A 736 -11.48 8.06 -9.12
C GLU A 736 -12.47 8.47 -10.22
N VAL A 737 -13.63 7.85 -10.28
CA VAL A 737 -14.67 8.21 -11.25
C VAL A 737 -15.20 9.63 -11.01
N ALA A 738 -15.45 10.00 -9.77
CA ALA A 738 -15.85 11.38 -9.44
C ALA A 738 -14.76 12.39 -9.86
N THR A 739 -13.50 12.08 -9.59
CA THR A 739 -12.37 12.95 -9.98
C THR A 739 -12.25 13.07 -11.51
N ILE A 740 -12.44 11.99 -12.26
CA ILE A 740 -12.47 12.02 -13.73
C ILE A 740 -13.54 13.00 -14.23
N PHE A 741 -14.77 12.86 -13.79
CA PHE A 741 -15.84 13.76 -14.24
C PHE A 741 -15.65 15.20 -13.77
N PHE A 742 -15.07 15.43 -12.60
CA PHE A 742 -14.68 16.76 -12.12
C PHE A 742 -13.61 17.42 -13.02
N ARG A 743 -12.59 16.67 -13.44
CA ARG A 743 -11.58 17.13 -14.42
C ARG A 743 -12.21 17.52 -15.74
N LEU A 744 -13.21 16.79 -16.16
CA LEU A 744 -13.89 16.94 -17.42
C LEU A 744 -14.99 18.01 -17.44
N LEU A 745 -15.33 18.64 -16.33
CA LEU A 745 -16.23 19.80 -16.31
C LEU A 745 -15.64 20.95 -17.14
N THR A 746 -16.50 21.71 -17.85
CA THR A 746 -16.09 22.98 -18.40
C THR A 746 -15.64 23.91 -17.26
N GLU A 747 -14.75 24.86 -17.56
CA GLU A 747 -14.23 25.79 -16.55
C GLU A 747 -15.37 26.61 -15.88
N GLU A 748 -16.37 27.00 -16.69
CA GLU A 748 -17.55 27.74 -16.21
C GLU A 748 -18.37 26.91 -15.21
N VAL A 749 -18.67 25.65 -15.55
CA VAL A 749 -19.47 24.76 -14.69
C VAL A 749 -18.68 24.39 -13.44
N ARG A 750 -17.37 24.13 -13.56
CA ARG A 750 -16.53 23.81 -12.42
C ARG A 750 -16.47 25.00 -11.45
N THR A 751 -16.18 26.18 -11.94
CA THR A 751 -16.07 27.41 -11.11
C THR A 751 -17.39 27.76 -10.45
N ALA A 752 -18.51 27.66 -11.17
CA ALA A 752 -19.84 27.98 -10.65
C ALA A 752 -20.32 27.02 -9.54
N ASN A 753 -19.81 25.77 -9.51
CA ASN A 753 -20.28 24.72 -8.59
C ASN A 753 -19.19 24.27 -7.60
N SER A 754 -17.99 24.84 -7.67
CA SER A 754 -16.85 24.46 -6.86
C SER A 754 -17.14 24.55 -5.36
N THR A 755 -17.01 23.46 -4.65
CA THR A 755 -17.17 23.40 -3.20
C THR A 755 -16.39 22.23 -2.61
N GLN A 756 -15.88 22.41 -1.39
CA GLN A 756 -15.27 21.36 -0.58
C GLN A 756 -16.18 20.89 0.56
N SER A 757 -17.41 21.40 0.62
CA SER A 757 -18.39 21.06 1.64
C SER A 757 -19.44 20.10 1.10
N ASN A 758 -19.70 19.03 1.83
CA ASN A 758 -20.71 18.03 1.50
C ASN A 758 -21.36 17.47 2.79
N SER A 759 -22.34 16.60 2.63
CA SER A 759 -23.04 15.95 3.75
C SER A 759 -22.66 14.47 3.92
N LEU A 760 -21.62 14.00 3.23
CA LEU A 760 -21.18 12.60 3.21
C LEU A 760 -20.20 12.37 4.33
N SER A 761 -20.49 11.42 5.21
CA SER A 761 -19.74 11.23 6.46
C SER A 761 -18.30 10.73 6.26
N ASP A 762 -18.02 10.13 5.10
CA ASP A 762 -16.73 9.56 4.74
C ASP A 762 -15.97 10.38 3.66
N VAL A 763 -16.44 11.61 3.36
CA VAL A 763 -15.80 12.55 2.43
C VAL A 763 -15.48 13.83 3.20
N THR A 764 -14.24 13.90 3.69
CA THR A 764 -13.79 14.99 4.56
C THR A 764 -12.78 15.89 3.84
N ARG A 765 -12.65 17.13 4.34
CA ARG A 765 -11.72 18.10 3.81
C ARG A 765 -10.28 17.60 3.94
N GLY A 766 -9.46 17.83 2.91
CA GLY A 766 -8.08 17.35 2.86
C GLY A 766 -7.90 16.01 2.16
N GLN A 767 -8.95 15.23 1.93
CA GLN A 767 -8.87 14.05 1.08
C GLN A 767 -8.74 14.47 -0.39
N TRP A 768 -7.87 13.82 -1.15
CA TRP A 768 -7.56 14.18 -2.53
C TRP A 768 -8.80 14.23 -3.45
N PHE A 769 -9.82 13.47 -3.15
CA PHE A 769 -11.09 13.41 -3.90
C PHE A 769 -12.19 14.34 -3.32
N ASN A 770 -11.97 14.96 -2.16
CA ASN A 770 -13.03 15.72 -1.50
C ASN A 770 -13.61 16.81 -2.39
N HIS A 771 -12.78 17.61 -3.04
CA HIS A 771 -13.23 18.69 -3.91
C HIS A 771 -14.09 18.17 -5.07
N ALA A 772 -13.64 17.11 -5.72
CA ALA A 772 -14.37 16.48 -6.81
C ALA A 772 -15.72 15.91 -6.36
N VAL A 773 -15.72 15.13 -5.28
CA VAL A 773 -16.94 14.50 -4.77
C VAL A 773 -17.94 15.55 -4.25
N SER A 774 -17.45 16.55 -3.49
CA SER A 774 -18.30 17.63 -2.95
C SER A 774 -18.95 18.43 -4.07
N THR A 775 -18.16 18.83 -5.09
CA THR A 775 -18.68 19.59 -6.23
C THR A 775 -19.72 18.79 -7.02
N LEU A 776 -19.41 17.54 -7.38
CA LEU A 776 -20.37 16.72 -8.13
C LEU A 776 -21.58 16.30 -7.29
N SER A 777 -21.44 16.21 -5.97
CA SER A 777 -22.57 15.98 -5.06
C SER A 777 -23.49 17.19 -4.99
N SER A 778 -22.93 18.41 -4.90
CA SER A 778 -23.72 19.66 -4.93
C SER A 778 -24.50 19.84 -6.25
N MET A 779 -23.94 19.35 -7.36
CA MET A 779 -24.60 19.31 -8.67
C MET A 779 -25.63 18.18 -8.79
N GLY A 780 -25.74 17.26 -7.82
CA GLY A 780 -26.62 16.10 -7.88
C GLY A 780 -26.15 14.99 -8.83
N ILE A 781 -24.93 15.10 -9.37
CA ILE A 781 -24.35 14.13 -10.31
C ILE A 781 -23.93 12.84 -9.58
N VAL A 782 -23.19 12.96 -8.48
CA VAL A 782 -22.89 11.83 -7.60
C VAL A 782 -23.83 11.84 -6.40
N LYS A 783 -24.12 10.65 -5.89
CA LYS A 783 -24.98 10.47 -4.70
C LYS A 783 -24.34 9.47 -3.76
N GLY A 784 -24.41 9.73 -2.47
CA GLY A 784 -24.05 8.79 -1.44
C GLY A 784 -25.06 7.66 -1.27
N HIS A 785 -24.73 6.74 -0.39
CA HIS A 785 -25.62 5.67 0.05
C HIS A 785 -26.66 6.17 1.07
N ASN A 786 -27.64 5.33 1.36
CA ASN A 786 -28.73 5.69 2.29
C ASN A 786 -28.27 5.84 3.75
N ASP A 787 -27.07 5.36 4.07
CA ASP A 787 -26.43 5.49 5.37
C ASP A 787 -25.62 6.79 5.53
N GLY A 788 -25.63 7.66 4.50
CA GLY A 788 -24.91 8.93 4.52
C GLY A 788 -23.44 8.84 4.10
N THR A 789 -22.97 7.67 3.63
CA THR A 789 -21.60 7.50 3.12
C THR A 789 -21.52 7.63 1.60
N PHE A 790 -20.35 7.93 1.06
CA PHE A 790 -20.03 7.87 -0.37
C PHE A 790 -19.31 6.59 -0.76
N ALA A 791 -18.60 5.96 0.16
CA ALA A 791 -17.70 4.84 -0.04
C ALA A 791 -16.62 5.11 -1.12
N PRO A 792 -15.74 6.12 -0.97
CA PRO A 792 -14.85 6.63 -2.00
C PRO A 792 -13.91 5.56 -2.56
N ASN A 793 -13.39 4.68 -1.73
CA ASN A 793 -12.45 3.63 -2.10
C ASN A 793 -13.12 2.33 -2.58
N ALA A 794 -14.44 2.24 -2.54
CA ALA A 794 -15.15 1.08 -3.07
C ALA A 794 -15.10 1.07 -4.60
N PRO A 795 -14.95 -0.11 -5.23
CA PRO A 795 -15.12 -0.25 -6.67
C PRO A 795 -16.52 0.22 -7.09
N ILE A 796 -16.60 0.95 -8.20
CA ILE A 796 -17.89 1.40 -8.72
C ILE A 796 -18.54 0.34 -9.60
N THR A 797 -19.87 0.20 -9.50
CA THR A 797 -20.62 -0.70 -10.36
C THR A 797 -20.92 -0.08 -11.73
N ARG A 798 -21.19 -0.93 -12.72
CA ARG A 798 -21.61 -0.49 -14.07
C ARG A 798 -22.85 0.40 -14.04
N ALA A 799 -23.81 0.09 -13.15
CA ALA A 799 -25.02 0.89 -12.98
C ALA A 799 -24.75 2.28 -12.37
N GLU A 800 -23.91 2.34 -11.36
CA GLU A 800 -23.53 3.62 -10.74
C GLU A 800 -22.77 4.51 -11.72
N PHE A 801 -21.86 3.94 -12.49
CA PHE A 801 -21.13 4.68 -13.52
C PHE A 801 -22.09 5.22 -14.62
N ALA A 802 -22.98 4.36 -15.13
CA ALA A 802 -24.00 4.78 -16.10
C ALA A 802 -24.90 5.88 -15.55
N ALA A 803 -25.27 5.82 -14.26
CA ALA A 803 -26.09 6.84 -13.61
C ALA A 803 -25.36 8.18 -13.49
N ILE A 804 -24.06 8.19 -13.20
CA ILE A 804 -23.25 9.41 -13.20
C ILE A 804 -23.22 10.03 -14.58
N ALA A 805 -22.89 9.26 -15.62
CA ALA A 805 -22.84 9.76 -17.01
C ALA A 805 -24.22 10.30 -17.47
N ALA A 806 -25.30 9.58 -17.20
CA ALA A 806 -26.65 9.98 -17.61
C ALA A 806 -27.16 11.26 -16.92
N ARG A 807 -26.69 11.58 -15.71
CA ARG A 807 -27.12 12.79 -15.00
C ARG A 807 -26.51 14.08 -15.56
N PHE A 808 -25.52 14.00 -16.42
CA PHE A 808 -25.05 15.15 -17.19
C PHE A 808 -25.96 15.49 -18.38
N ASP A 809 -26.84 14.58 -18.81
CA ASP A 809 -27.78 14.80 -19.91
C ASP A 809 -29.18 15.04 -19.38
N ASP A 810 -29.50 16.30 -19.16
CA ASP A 810 -30.82 16.77 -18.69
C ASP A 810 -31.88 16.82 -19.80
N LYS A 811 -31.50 16.61 -21.06
CA LYS A 811 -32.38 16.76 -22.23
C LYS A 811 -33.00 15.46 -22.71
N ASN A 812 -32.42 14.31 -22.35
CA ASN A 812 -32.86 13.02 -22.86
C ASN A 812 -33.85 12.36 -21.89
N THR A 813 -35.09 12.19 -22.35
CA THR A 813 -36.17 11.53 -21.59
C THR A 813 -36.42 10.09 -22.04
N ASP A 814 -35.70 9.58 -23.04
CA ASP A 814 -35.88 8.21 -23.50
C ASP A 814 -35.15 7.23 -22.57
N THR A 815 -35.93 6.64 -21.69
CA THR A 815 -35.47 5.61 -20.72
C THR A 815 -35.71 4.19 -21.19
N SER A 816 -36.10 4.00 -22.46
CA SER A 816 -36.30 2.67 -23.02
C SER A 816 -34.97 1.89 -23.01
N SER A 817 -35.04 0.61 -22.71
CA SER A 817 -33.82 -0.23 -22.68
C SER A 817 -34.12 -1.62 -23.18
N LYS A 818 -33.16 -2.16 -23.94
CA LYS A 818 -33.19 -3.54 -24.44
C LYS A 818 -32.60 -4.56 -23.46
N PHE A 819 -32.08 -4.13 -22.31
CA PHE A 819 -31.41 -5.04 -21.37
C PHE A 819 -32.43 -5.78 -20.49
N THR A 820 -32.21 -7.09 -20.35
CA THR A 820 -33.16 -8.00 -19.70
C THR A 820 -33.07 -7.99 -18.18
N ASP A 821 -31.94 -7.60 -17.63
CA ASP A 821 -31.56 -7.73 -16.21
C ASP A 821 -31.69 -6.42 -15.40
N ILE A 822 -32.26 -5.36 -16.00
CA ILE A 822 -32.42 -4.06 -15.33
C ILE A 822 -33.87 -3.69 -15.00
N ALA A 823 -34.84 -4.55 -15.30
CA ALA A 823 -36.26 -4.22 -15.22
C ALA A 823 -36.71 -3.71 -13.84
N SER A 824 -36.16 -4.27 -12.75
CA SER A 824 -36.39 -3.87 -11.36
C SER A 824 -35.21 -3.11 -10.72
N HIS A 825 -34.18 -2.80 -11.49
CA HIS A 825 -32.98 -2.15 -10.96
C HIS A 825 -33.21 -0.66 -10.76
N TRP A 826 -32.66 -0.08 -9.68
CA TRP A 826 -32.83 1.32 -9.31
C TRP A 826 -32.34 2.29 -10.40
N ALA A 827 -31.28 1.94 -11.15
CA ALA A 827 -30.70 2.76 -12.22
C ALA A 827 -31.27 2.43 -13.61
N LYS A 828 -32.43 1.78 -13.70
CA LYS A 828 -33.02 1.37 -14.99
C LYS A 828 -33.13 2.51 -15.99
N ASN A 829 -33.59 3.68 -15.52
CA ASN A 829 -33.79 4.84 -16.37
C ASN A 829 -32.47 5.42 -16.88
N GLU A 830 -31.50 5.58 -15.99
CA GLU A 830 -30.17 6.10 -16.29
C GLU A 830 -29.40 5.18 -17.23
N ILE A 831 -29.53 3.88 -17.04
CA ILE A 831 -28.95 2.87 -17.95
C ILE A 831 -29.62 2.98 -19.33
N GLY A 832 -30.93 3.18 -19.38
CA GLY A 832 -31.69 3.38 -20.63
C GLY A 832 -31.18 4.63 -21.38
N ILE A 833 -31.07 5.76 -20.70
CA ILE A 833 -30.52 7.01 -21.27
C ILE A 833 -29.14 6.80 -21.84
N ALA A 834 -28.20 6.26 -21.05
CA ALA A 834 -26.82 6.03 -21.46
C ALA A 834 -26.71 5.05 -22.65
N ALA A 835 -27.59 4.05 -22.71
CA ALA A 835 -27.64 3.09 -23.82
C ALA A 835 -28.20 3.72 -25.09
N ASN A 836 -29.24 4.54 -25.00
CA ASN A 836 -29.86 5.22 -26.16
C ASN A 836 -28.94 6.29 -26.74
N LYS A 837 -28.08 6.87 -25.93
CA LYS A 837 -26.98 7.75 -26.39
C LYS A 837 -25.78 6.98 -27.00
N GLY A 838 -25.76 5.66 -26.95
CA GLY A 838 -24.63 4.86 -27.43
C GLY A 838 -23.39 4.92 -26.56
N TRP A 839 -23.46 5.51 -25.37
CA TRP A 839 -22.35 5.60 -24.42
C TRP A 839 -21.99 4.23 -23.84
N ILE A 840 -23.00 3.41 -23.54
CA ILE A 840 -22.82 2.07 -23.01
C ILE A 840 -23.40 1.02 -23.93
N ASN A 841 -22.74 -0.13 -23.93
CA ASN A 841 -23.24 -1.33 -24.56
C ASN A 841 -23.46 -2.39 -23.48
N GLY A 842 -24.49 -3.22 -23.67
CA GLY A 842 -24.66 -4.43 -22.88
C GLY A 842 -23.77 -5.55 -23.41
N TYR A 843 -23.90 -6.70 -22.78
CA TYR A 843 -23.25 -7.92 -23.20
C TYR A 843 -24.02 -8.58 -24.33
N PRO A 844 -23.38 -9.47 -25.10
CA PRO A 844 -24.05 -10.20 -26.18
C PRO A 844 -25.25 -11.05 -25.73
N ASP A 845 -25.29 -11.39 -24.43
CA ASP A 845 -26.42 -12.12 -23.81
C ASP A 845 -27.67 -11.25 -23.55
N GLY A 846 -27.65 -9.99 -23.96
CA GLY A 846 -28.75 -9.05 -23.74
C GLY A 846 -28.80 -8.49 -22.33
N THR A 847 -27.81 -8.78 -21.47
CA THR A 847 -27.70 -8.24 -20.12
C THR A 847 -26.86 -6.98 -20.09
N PHE A 848 -27.05 -6.15 -19.07
CA PHE A 848 -26.19 -5.03 -18.76
C PHE A 848 -25.23 -5.35 -17.62
N ARG A 849 -25.58 -6.28 -16.74
CA ARG A 849 -24.90 -6.67 -15.51
C ARG A 849 -24.71 -5.47 -14.58
N PRO A 850 -25.78 -4.85 -14.11
CA PRO A 850 -25.73 -3.57 -13.44
C PRO A 850 -24.89 -3.55 -12.16
N ASN A 851 -24.86 -4.65 -11.44
CA ASN A 851 -24.12 -4.78 -10.16
C ASN A 851 -22.67 -5.27 -10.34
N GLN A 852 -22.21 -5.55 -11.56
CA GLN A 852 -20.82 -5.88 -11.83
C GLN A 852 -19.96 -4.62 -11.70
N TYR A 853 -18.79 -4.75 -11.09
CA TYR A 853 -17.80 -3.66 -11.06
C TYR A 853 -17.26 -3.38 -12.46
N ILE A 854 -16.95 -2.12 -12.73
CA ILE A 854 -16.39 -1.66 -14.02
C ILE A 854 -14.86 -1.58 -13.90
N THR A 855 -14.16 -2.03 -14.94
CA THR A 855 -12.71 -1.87 -15.01
C THR A 855 -12.31 -0.46 -15.46
N ARG A 856 -11.07 -0.07 -15.22
CA ARG A 856 -10.52 1.20 -15.68
C ARG A 856 -10.61 1.35 -17.20
N ALA A 857 -10.34 0.29 -17.96
CA ALA A 857 -10.49 0.27 -19.42
C ALA A 857 -11.94 0.49 -19.88
N GLU A 858 -12.89 -0.16 -19.22
CA GLU A 858 -14.33 0.05 -19.51
C GLU A 858 -14.75 1.48 -19.18
N ALA A 859 -14.26 2.04 -18.06
CA ALA A 859 -14.54 3.42 -17.69
C ALA A 859 -13.97 4.42 -18.71
N MET A 860 -12.69 4.28 -19.10
CA MET A 860 -12.07 5.11 -20.16
C MET A 860 -12.81 5.01 -21.47
N THR A 861 -13.20 3.80 -21.89
CA THR A 861 -13.95 3.59 -23.13
C THR A 861 -15.32 4.29 -23.08
N LEU A 862 -15.99 4.27 -21.94
CA LEU A 862 -17.28 4.91 -21.76
C LEU A 862 -17.14 6.44 -21.75
N VAL A 863 -16.18 6.99 -21.01
CA VAL A 863 -15.91 8.43 -20.94
C VAL A 863 -15.56 8.97 -22.33
N ASN A 864 -14.69 8.29 -23.08
CA ASN A 864 -14.37 8.72 -24.44
C ASN A 864 -15.60 8.75 -25.36
N ARG A 865 -16.54 7.81 -25.21
CA ARG A 865 -17.80 7.83 -25.95
C ARG A 865 -18.72 8.98 -25.52
N VAL A 866 -18.78 9.29 -24.24
CA VAL A 866 -19.55 10.43 -23.71
C VAL A 866 -19.03 11.76 -24.27
N LEU A 867 -17.69 11.85 -24.47
CA LEU A 867 -17.00 13.03 -24.93
C LEU A 867 -16.76 13.06 -26.45
N ASN A 868 -17.17 12.04 -27.19
CA ASN A 868 -16.87 11.85 -28.62
C ASN A 868 -15.37 11.83 -28.97
N ARG A 869 -14.52 11.43 -28.05
CA ARG A 869 -13.06 11.29 -28.23
C ARG A 869 -12.74 9.89 -28.73
N LEU A 870 -12.76 9.70 -30.03
CA LEU A 870 -12.74 8.37 -30.65
C LEU A 870 -11.76 8.31 -31.82
N PRO A 871 -10.46 7.94 -31.62
CA PRO A 871 -9.60 7.51 -32.71
C PRO A 871 -10.13 6.20 -33.29
N GLU A 872 -10.08 6.06 -34.62
CA GLU A 872 -10.62 4.89 -35.33
C GLU A 872 -9.67 3.69 -35.30
N ASN A 873 -8.38 3.97 -35.34
CA ASN A 873 -7.32 2.95 -35.32
C ASN A 873 -5.98 3.55 -34.89
N SER A 874 -4.96 2.72 -34.71
CA SER A 874 -3.65 3.14 -34.23
C SER A 874 -2.92 4.16 -35.13
N SER A 875 -3.26 4.26 -36.43
CA SER A 875 -2.66 5.28 -37.32
C SER A 875 -3.26 6.68 -37.12
N ASP A 876 -4.28 6.81 -36.29
CA ASP A 876 -4.85 8.09 -35.86
C ASP A 876 -4.13 8.67 -34.65
N LEU A 877 -3.31 7.87 -33.97
CA LEU A 877 -2.48 8.26 -32.83
C LEU A 877 -1.11 8.78 -33.29
N LEU A 878 -0.34 9.35 -32.37
CA LEU A 878 1.02 9.83 -32.60
C LEU A 878 2.08 8.87 -32.06
N ASP A 879 3.14 8.61 -32.80
CA ASP A 879 4.22 7.72 -32.33
C ASP A 879 4.93 8.24 -31.07
N SER A 880 4.93 9.56 -30.87
CA SER A 880 5.52 10.26 -29.71
C SER A 880 4.67 10.24 -28.46
N MET A 881 3.48 9.60 -28.48
CA MET A 881 2.58 9.49 -27.33
C MET A 881 3.22 8.72 -26.17
N ILE A 882 2.72 8.94 -24.96
CA ILE A 882 3.05 8.11 -23.80
C ILE A 882 2.53 6.69 -24.08
N LYS A 883 3.42 5.71 -23.96
CA LYS A 883 3.11 4.28 -24.11
C LYS A 883 3.23 3.60 -22.74
N TRP A 884 2.17 2.97 -22.31
CA TRP A 884 2.10 2.31 -21.04
C TRP A 884 2.55 0.85 -21.13
N PRO A 885 3.41 0.35 -20.24
CA PRO A 885 3.89 -1.04 -20.28
C PRO A 885 2.76 -2.08 -20.29
N ASP A 886 1.71 -1.83 -19.52
CA ASP A 886 0.53 -2.68 -19.38
C ASP A 886 -0.60 -2.38 -20.39
N ASN A 887 -0.36 -1.46 -21.33
CA ASN A 887 -1.21 -1.19 -22.49
C ASN A 887 -0.38 -1.23 -23.79
N SER A 888 0.51 -2.22 -23.91
CA SER A 888 1.39 -2.37 -25.07
C SER A 888 0.77 -3.13 -26.25
N ASP A 889 -0.28 -3.93 -26.00
CA ASP A 889 -0.98 -4.69 -27.05
C ASP A 889 -1.94 -3.78 -27.82
N ALA A 890 -1.52 -3.36 -29.02
CA ALA A 890 -2.32 -2.52 -29.90
C ALA A 890 -3.60 -3.21 -30.45
N SER A 891 -3.72 -4.53 -30.28
CA SER A 891 -4.91 -5.30 -30.65
C SER A 891 -5.95 -5.39 -29.54
N ALA A 892 -5.58 -5.01 -28.31
CA ALA A 892 -6.50 -5.00 -27.19
C ALA A 892 -7.69 -4.05 -27.46
N TRP A 893 -8.89 -4.49 -27.19
CA TRP A 893 -10.12 -3.74 -27.47
C TRP A 893 -10.17 -2.36 -26.82
N TYR A 894 -9.43 -2.18 -25.74
CA TYR A 894 -9.33 -0.94 -25.00
C TYR A 894 -8.09 -0.09 -25.35
N TYR A 895 -7.18 -0.59 -26.18
CA TYR A 895 -5.90 0.08 -26.45
C TYR A 895 -6.08 1.56 -26.83
N LEU A 896 -6.92 1.83 -27.82
CA LEU A 896 -7.18 3.20 -28.27
C LEU A 896 -7.82 4.06 -27.19
N ALA A 897 -8.75 3.49 -26.43
CA ALA A 897 -9.42 4.22 -25.35
C ALA A 897 -8.47 4.60 -24.20
N VAL A 898 -7.53 3.73 -23.88
CA VAL A 898 -6.50 4.02 -22.87
C VAL A 898 -5.55 5.11 -23.37
N GLN A 899 -5.09 5.03 -24.61
CA GLN A 899 -4.21 6.05 -25.17
C GLN A 899 -4.90 7.42 -25.22
N GLU A 900 -6.16 7.47 -25.61
CA GLU A 900 -6.99 8.68 -25.64
C GLU A 900 -7.16 9.30 -24.25
N ALA A 901 -7.40 8.49 -23.24
CA ALA A 901 -7.64 8.96 -21.87
C ALA A 901 -6.37 9.49 -21.18
N THR A 902 -5.18 9.05 -21.63
CA THR A 902 -3.92 9.26 -20.93
C THR A 902 -2.92 10.15 -21.66
N ASN A 903 -3.25 10.63 -22.85
CA ASN A 903 -2.37 11.51 -23.65
C ASN A 903 -3.11 12.81 -24.00
N SER A 904 -2.51 13.93 -23.65
CA SER A 904 -3.01 15.24 -24.05
C SER A 904 -2.58 15.57 -25.48
N HIS A 905 -3.53 15.97 -26.33
CA HIS A 905 -3.24 16.18 -27.74
C HIS A 905 -4.20 17.18 -28.42
N TYR A 906 -3.82 17.66 -29.59
CA TYR A 906 -4.69 18.33 -30.52
C TYR A 906 -5.16 17.33 -31.59
N TYR A 907 -6.35 17.55 -32.13
CA TYR A 907 -6.99 16.61 -33.04
C TYR A 907 -7.64 17.32 -34.26
N LYS A 908 -8.01 16.51 -35.24
CA LYS A 908 -8.90 16.89 -36.32
C LYS A 908 -9.95 15.82 -36.51
N THR A 909 -11.19 16.24 -36.63
CA THR A 909 -12.29 15.33 -36.92
C THR A 909 -12.26 14.90 -38.39
N LYS A 910 -12.34 13.60 -38.63
CA LYS A 910 -12.42 13.01 -39.99
C LYS A 910 -13.84 13.06 -40.53
N GLU A 911 -14.01 12.89 -41.84
CA GLU A 911 -15.34 12.86 -42.49
C GLU A 911 -16.30 11.82 -41.89
N ASN A 912 -15.77 10.74 -41.34
CA ASN A 912 -16.53 9.69 -40.70
C ASN A 912 -16.77 9.94 -39.17
N LYS A 913 -16.52 11.16 -38.71
CA LYS A 913 -16.66 11.65 -37.32
C LYS A 913 -15.67 11.07 -36.32
N PHE A 914 -14.78 10.17 -36.71
CA PHE A 914 -13.65 9.80 -35.87
C PHE A 914 -12.61 10.89 -35.86
N GLU A 915 -11.76 10.90 -34.86
CA GLU A 915 -10.67 11.87 -34.77
C GLU A 915 -9.34 11.29 -35.22
N LYS A 916 -8.45 12.22 -35.54
CA LYS A 916 -7.03 11.94 -35.76
C LYS A 916 -6.21 12.95 -34.98
N TRP A 917 -5.27 12.48 -34.19
CA TRP A 917 -4.34 13.32 -33.45
C TRP A 917 -3.40 14.06 -34.40
N THR A 918 -3.13 15.32 -34.10
CA THR A 918 -2.27 16.15 -34.92
C THR A 918 -0.97 16.51 -34.24
N GLU A 919 -0.98 16.74 -32.94
CA GLU A 919 0.17 17.14 -32.14
C GLU A 919 -0.11 16.83 -30.68
N LEU A 920 0.93 16.43 -29.91
CA LEU A 920 0.81 16.32 -28.44
C LEU A 920 0.83 17.71 -27.81
N ARG A 921 0.14 17.87 -26.72
CA ARG A 921 0.14 19.09 -25.92
C ARG A 921 0.55 18.78 -24.48
N GLU A 922 1.01 19.80 -23.75
CA GLU A 922 1.32 19.66 -22.34
C GLU A 922 0.08 19.24 -21.54
N THR A 923 0.24 18.27 -20.64
CA THR A 923 -0.84 17.81 -19.78
C THR A 923 -1.15 18.87 -18.75
N ARG A 924 -2.42 19.12 -18.49
CA ARG A 924 -2.87 20.04 -17.46
C ARG A 924 -2.44 19.55 -16.06
N ASP A 925 -1.96 20.45 -15.23
CA ASP A 925 -1.74 20.14 -13.82
C ASP A 925 -3.09 20.06 -13.08
N TRP A 926 -3.53 18.84 -12.84
CA TRP A 926 -4.79 18.57 -12.15
C TRP A 926 -4.71 18.83 -10.65
N THR A 927 -3.50 18.80 -10.05
CA THR A 927 -3.33 18.94 -8.60
C THR A 927 -3.75 20.32 -8.10
N GLU A 928 -3.62 21.35 -8.93
CA GLU A 928 -4.09 22.69 -8.60
C GLU A 928 -5.63 22.84 -8.59
N LEU A 929 -6.32 22.01 -9.35
CA LEU A 929 -7.79 22.03 -9.44
C LEU A 929 -8.46 21.14 -8.39
N GLU A 930 -7.74 20.17 -7.89
CA GLU A 930 -8.23 19.16 -6.93
C GLU A 930 -8.04 19.58 -5.47
N LYS A 931 -7.21 20.62 -5.23
CA LYS A 931 -6.96 21.18 -3.89
C LYS A 931 -8.18 21.82 -3.25
#